data_d7086e1f7daee41500858b74792a7153
#
_entry.id   d7086e1f7daee41500858b74792a7153
#
_cell.length_a   1.000
_cell.length_b   1.000
_cell.length_c   1.000
_cell.angle_alpha   90.00
_cell.angle_beta   90.00
_cell.angle_gamma   90.00
#
_symmetry.space_group_name_H-M   'P 1'
#
loop_
_entity.id
_entity.type
_entity.pdbx_description
1 polymer ?
#
loop_
_entity_poly.entity_id
_entity_poly.type
_entity_poly.pdbx_seq_one_letter_code
_entity_poly.pdbx_strand_id
1 'polypeptide(L)'
;MNISEQQLNNMMSAVTTALQPLIRALPVTPVEWADQNYYLPKESSYGEGEWKTLPFQIAIMNSMGNDQIRTVNLIKSARVGYTKMLLGVVGYFIEHKSRNSLLFQPTDSAAEDFMKSHVEATIRNVPCLKDLSPWLGRKHRDNTLTLKRFSSGVGFWCLGGAAAKNYREKSVDVVCYDELSSFEPDVEKEGSPTLLGDKRIEGSVWPKSIRGSTPKIKGTCQIEKAANESAHFMRFYVPCPHCGEEQYLKFGDESTPFGLKWEKDSPESVFYLCEHHGCVIHQSELDQSNGRWICENTGMWTRDGLTFFSARGDEIPPPRSITFHIWTAYSPFTTWVQIVYDWLDALKDPNGLKTFVNTTLGETWEEAVGEKLDHQVLMDKVVRYTAAVPARVVYLTAGIDSQRNRFEMYVWGWAPGEEAFLVDKIIIMGRPDEEETLLRVDAAINKKYRHADGTEMTISRVCWDTGGIDGEIVYQRSKKHGVFRVLPVKGASVYGKPVITMPKTRNQRGVYLCEVGTDTAKEILYARMKADPSPADEATSYAIRFPDDPEIFSQTEAQQLVAEELVEKWEKGKMRLLWDNKKRRNEALDCLVYAYAALRVSVQRWQLDLAVLAKSREEETTRPTLKELAAKLSG
;
A
#
# COMPACT_ATOMS: atom_id res chain seq x y z
N MET A 1 55.00 -0.87 47.86
CA MET A 1 54.49 -0.18 46.65
C MET A 1 53.08 0.27 46.92
N ASN A 2 52.83 1.57 47.00
CA ASN A 2 51.48 2.09 47.14
C ASN A 2 50.85 2.18 45.72
N ILE A 3 49.93 1.32 45.45
CA ILE A 3 49.14 1.37 44.20
C ILE A 3 48.15 2.53 44.37
N SER A 4 48.13 3.49 43.44
CA SER A 4 47.14 4.57 43.45
C SER A 4 45.77 4.01 43.08
N GLU A 5 44.72 4.67 43.55
CA GLU A 5 43.33 4.31 43.27
C GLU A 5 43.06 4.27 41.74
N GLN A 6 43.70 5.16 41.00
CA GLN A 6 43.63 5.22 39.54
C GLN A 6 44.31 3.98 38.86
N GLN A 7 45.42 3.52 39.44
CA GLN A 7 46.09 2.30 38.96
C GLN A 7 45.24 1.04 39.26
N LEU A 8 44.59 0.99 40.41
CA LEU A 8 43.69 -0.09 40.77
C LEU A 8 42.48 -0.13 39.82
N ASN A 9 41.87 1.01 39.55
CA ASN A 9 40.72 1.13 38.64
C ASN A 9 41.11 0.74 37.20
N ASN A 10 42.29 1.13 36.72
CA ASN A 10 42.81 0.72 35.42
C ASN A 10 43.10 -0.79 35.37
N MET A 11 43.61 -1.38 36.41
CA MET A 11 43.82 -2.84 36.51
C MET A 11 42.46 -3.58 36.53
N MET A 12 41.51 -3.12 37.31
CA MET A 12 40.19 -3.70 37.37
C MET A 12 39.48 -3.63 35.98
N SER A 13 39.57 -2.48 35.33
CA SER A 13 39.07 -2.33 33.95
C SER A 13 39.75 -3.26 32.95
N ALA A 14 41.06 -3.39 33.01
CA ALA A 14 41.82 -4.30 32.13
C ALA A 14 41.46 -5.77 32.39
N VAL A 15 41.34 -6.18 33.66
CA VAL A 15 40.93 -7.53 34.05
C VAL A 15 39.49 -7.81 33.59
N THR A 16 38.59 -6.89 33.81
CA THR A 16 37.18 -7.01 33.35
C THR A 16 37.14 -7.16 31.84
N THR A 17 37.88 -6.33 31.10
CA THR A 17 37.93 -6.40 29.62
C THR A 17 38.55 -7.74 29.14
N ALA A 18 39.57 -8.23 29.82
CA ALA A 18 40.21 -9.51 29.48
C ALA A 18 39.32 -10.72 29.82
N LEU A 19 38.47 -10.63 30.85
CA LEU A 19 37.54 -11.68 31.23
C LEU A 19 36.22 -11.63 30.42
N GLN A 20 35.89 -10.50 29.79
CA GLN A 20 34.66 -10.32 29.03
C GLN A 20 34.45 -11.42 27.96
N PRO A 21 35.47 -11.90 27.19
CA PRO A 21 35.29 -13.00 26.26
C PRO A 21 35.00 -14.35 26.92
N LEU A 22 35.27 -14.49 28.21
CA LEU A 22 35.00 -15.71 28.99
C LEU A 22 33.62 -15.69 29.65
N ILE A 23 33.00 -14.53 29.73
CA ILE A 23 31.65 -14.39 30.26
C ILE A 23 30.69 -14.78 29.15
N ARG A 24 30.12 -15.98 29.25
CA ARG A 24 29.04 -16.41 28.35
C ARG A 24 27.78 -15.67 28.77
N ALA A 25 27.24 -14.83 27.88
CA ALA A 25 25.94 -14.20 28.12
C ALA A 25 24.89 -15.31 28.41
N LEU A 26 24.05 -15.11 29.41
CA LEU A 26 22.94 -16.01 29.65
C LEU A 26 22.05 -16.03 28.40
N PRO A 27 21.61 -17.22 27.95
CA PRO A 27 20.71 -17.30 26.82
C PRO A 27 19.40 -16.58 27.16
N VAL A 28 19.07 -15.55 26.42
CA VAL A 28 17.79 -14.84 26.49
C VAL A 28 17.03 -15.04 25.20
N THR A 29 15.71 -14.96 25.29
CA THR A 29 14.81 -14.98 24.13
C THR A 29 14.74 -13.61 23.49
N PRO A 30 14.30 -13.47 22.22
CA PRO A 30 14.04 -12.17 21.62
C PRO A 30 13.07 -11.29 22.41
N VAL A 31 12.05 -11.90 23.04
CA VAL A 31 11.08 -11.18 23.88
C VAL A 31 11.75 -10.65 25.15
N GLU A 32 12.47 -11.50 25.88
CA GLU A 32 13.21 -11.08 27.08
C GLU A 32 14.23 -9.98 26.76
N TRP A 33 14.96 -10.13 25.66
CA TRP A 33 15.90 -9.09 25.21
C TRP A 33 15.19 -7.77 24.90
N ALA A 34 14.09 -7.82 24.16
CA ALA A 34 13.34 -6.64 23.77
C ALA A 34 12.72 -5.93 25.00
N ASP A 35 12.08 -6.69 25.89
CA ASP A 35 11.47 -6.13 27.10
C ASP A 35 12.50 -5.53 28.08
N GLN A 36 13.77 -5.98 28.03
CA GLN A 36 14.86 -5.45 28.85
C GLN A 36 15.60 -4.27 28.21
N ASN A 37 15.73 -4.22 26.89
CA ASN A 37 16.66 -3.32 26.21
C ASN A 37 15.99 -2.37 25.21
N TYR A 38 14.81 -2.74 24.65
CA TYR A 38 14.26 -2.00 23.53
C TYR A 38 13.44 -0.80 24.01
N TYR A 39 13.86 0.38 23.61
CA TYR A 39 13.18 1.64 23.89
C TYR A 39 12.62 2.24 22.61
N LEU A 40 11.33 2.56 22.60
CA LEU A 40 10.65 3.21 21.49
C LEU A 40 10.94 4.72 21.51
N PRO A 41 11.51 5.28 20.43
CA PRO A 41 11.79 6.70 20.34
C PRO A 41 10.49 7.52 20.19
N LYS A 42 10.58 8.80 20.49
CA LYS A 42 9.47 9.76 20.40
C LYS A 42 8.82 9.84 19.01
N GLU A 43 9.57 9.51 17.96
CA GLU A 43 9.07 9.46 16.58
C GLU A 43 8.17 8.23 16.33
N SER A 44 8.06 7.34 17.31
CA SER A 44 7.15 6.20 17.23
C SER A 44 5.70 6.64 17.40
N SER A 45 4.83 6.26 16.47
CA SER A 45 3.38 6.47 16.59
C SER A 45 2.74 5.68 17.75
N TYR A 46 3.51 4.77 18.37
CA TYR A 46 3.08 3.96 19.52
C TYR A 46 3.39 4.59 20.88
N GLY A 47 3.87 5.82 20.91
CA GLY A 47 4.33 6.50 22.10
C GLY A 47 5.82 6.25 22.40
N GLU A 48 6.42 7.18 23.14
CA GLU A 48 7.79 7.07 23.64
C GLU A 48 7.80 6.22 24.92
N GLY A 49 8.72 5.28 25.03
CA GLY A 49 8.86 4.51 26.27
C GLY A 49 9.53 3.16 26.11
N GLU A 50 9.62 2.44 27.21
CA GLU A 50 10.10 1.05 27.22
C GLU A 50 9.15 0.15 26.41
N TRP A 51 9.73 -0.74 25.61
CA TRP A 51 8.98 -1.75 24.89
C TRP A 51 8.35 -2.72 25.89
N LYS A 52 7.10 -3.09 25.64
CA LYS A 52 6.41 -4.19 26.32
C LYS A 52 5.78 -5.07 25.27
N THR A 53 6.22 -6.32 25.23
CA THR A 53 5.73 -7.28 24.24
C THR A 53 4.29 -7.64 24.53
N LEU A 54 3.41 -7.46 23.57
CA LEU A 54 2.00 -7.82 23.67
C LEU A 54 1.82 -9.36 23.58
N PRO A 55 0.76 -9.94 24.19
CA PRO A 55 0.57 -11.38 24.22
C PRO A 55 0.64 -12.06 22.85
N PHE A 56 0.00 -11.50 21.82
CA PHE A 56 0.06 -12.07 20.48
C PHE A 56 1.45 -11.93 19.81
N GLN A 57 2.29 -11.00 20.25
CA GLN A 57 3.62 -10.78 19.70
C GLN A 57 4.66 -11.75 20.23
N ILE A 58 4.45 -12.33 21.41
CA ILE A 58 5.42 -13.20 22.10
C ILE A 58 5.87 -14.36 21.20
N ALA A 59 4.92 -15.16 20.74
CA ALA A 59 5.25 -16.33 19.93
C ALA A 59 5.86 -15.93 18.56
N ILE A 60 5.43 -14.82 17.97
CA ILE A 60 5.96 -14.31 16.71
C ILE A 60 7.43 -13.94 16.88
N MET A 61 7.78 -13.10 17.86
CA MET A 61 9.14 -12.63 18.10
C MET A 61 10.08 -13.77 18.47
N ASN A 62 9.65 -14.65 19.37
CA ASN A 62 10.45 -15.80 19.77
C ASN A 62 10.68 -16.78 18.61
N SER A 63 9.67 -17.04 17.78
CA SER A 63 9.85 -17.84 16.55
C SER A 63 10.84 -17.21 15.58
N MET A 64 10.86 -15.89 15.47
CA MET A 64 11.87 -15.18 14.67
C MET A 64 13.29 -15.41 15.19
N GLY A 65 13.49 -15.55 16.50
CA GLY A 65 14.80 -15.82 17.10
C GLY A 65 15.13 -17.29 17.34
N ASN A 66 14.16 -18.21 17.19
CA ASN A 66 14.34 -19.64 17.40
C ASN A 66 15.17 -20.27 16.26
N ASP A 67 16.35 -20.79 16.59
CA ASP A 67 17.32 -21.32 15.62
C ASP A 67 16.82 -22.57 14.86
N GLN A 68 15.84 -23.29 15.39
CA GLN A 68 15.25 -24.46 14.74
C GLN A 68 14.22 -24.06 13.67
N ILE A 69 13.65 -22.86 13.73
CA ILE A 69 12.71 -22.34 12.75
C ILE A 69 13.45 -21.52 11.70
N ARG A 70 13.56 -22.03 10.48
CA ARG A 70 14.25 -21.32 9.39
C ARG A 70 13.44 -20.16 8.83
N THR A 71 12.15 -20.36 8.62
CA THR A 71 11.29 -19.37 7.94
C THR A 71 10.11 -18.99 8.82
N VAL A 72 9.95 -17.69 9.03
CA VAL A 72 8.80 -17.11 9.75
C VAL A 72 8.12 -16.13 8.82
N ASN A 73 6.86 -16.41 8.47
CA ASN A 73 6.02 -15.51 7.72
C ASN A 73 5.00 -14.84 8.65
N LEU A 74 4.72 -13.56 8.44
CA LEU A 74 3.67 -12.83 9.14
C LEU A 74 2.77 -12.14 8.13
N ILE A 75 1.55 -12.65 7.97
CA ILE A 75 0.45 -11.94 7.32
C ILE A 75 -0.19 -11.07 8.38
N LYS A 76 -0.20 -9.77 8.14
CA LYS A 76 -0.60 -8.80 9.15
C LYS A 76 -1.50 -7.72 8.60
N SER A 77 -2.37 -7.21 9.44
CA SER A 77 -3.01 -5.92 9.23
C SER A 77 -2.06 -4.76 9.54
N ALA A 78 -2.51 -3.54 9.33
CA ALA A 78 -1.85 -2.34 9.84
C ALA A 78 -1.90 -2.29 11.39
N ARG A 79 -0.99 -1.53 12.00
CA ARG A 79 -0.98 -1.19 13.44
C ARG A 79 -0.85 -2.35 14.44
N VAL A 80 -0.33 -3.50 14.03
CA VAL A 80 -0.02 -4.63 14.93
C VAL A 80 1.43 -4.62 15.43
N GLY A 81 2.23 -3.62 15.05
CA GLY A 81 3.58 -3.42 15.57
C GLY A 81 4.69 -4.18 14.85
N TYR A 82 4.46 -4.75 13.65
CA TYR A 82 5.43 -5.62 12.97
C TYR A 82 6.81 -4.99 12.80
N THR A 83 6.90 -3.78 12.28
CA THR A 83 8.19 -3.10 12.05
C THR A 83 8.98 -2.95 13.36
N LYS A 84 8.30 -2.69 14.48
CA LYS A 84 8.95 -2.58 15.79
C LYS A 84 9.37 -3.94 16.33
N MET A 85 8.54 -4.99 16.18
CA MET A 85 8.94 -6.37 16.49
C MET A 85 10.18 -6.77 15.70
N LEU A 86 10.19 -6.50 14.38
CA LEU A 86 11.32 -6.81 13.50
C LEU A 86 12.60 -6.12 13.95
N LEU A 87 12.54 -4.82 14.29
CA LEU A 87 13.70 -4.06 14.78
C LEU A 87 14.19 -4.56 16.15
N GLY A 88 13.28 -4.93 17.05
CA GLY A 88 13.65 -5.55 18.32
C GLY A 88 14.40 -6.88 18.12
N VAL A 89 13.88 -7.73 17.22
CA VAL A 89 14.53 -9.01 16.88
C VAL A 89 15.87 -8.81 16.15
N VAL A 90 15.97 -7.81 15.27
CA VAL A 90 17.25 -7.44 14.62
C VAL A 90 18.26 -6.94 15.67
N GLY A 91 17.82 -6.10 16.63
CA GLY A 91 18.67 -5.69 17.76
C GLY A 91 19.20 -6.87 18.56
N TYR A 92 18.34 -7.83 18.87
CA TYR A 92 18.72 -9.10 19.50
C TYR A 92 19.76 -9.89 18.68
N PHE A 93 19.59 -9.97 17.35
CA PHE A 93 20.57 -10.64 16.50
C PHE A 93 21.92 -9.91 16.47
N ILE A 94 21.92 -8.58 16.50
CA ILE A 94 23.16 -7.78 16.47
C ILE A 94 23.92 -7.92 17.79
N GLU A 95 23.25 -7.73 18.91
CA GLU A 95 23.88 -7.65 20.23
C GLU A 95 24.08 -9.04 20.85
N HIS A 96 23.02 -9.83 20.97
CA HIS A 96 23.05 -11.09 21.71
C HIS A 96 23.57 -12.27 20.89
N LYS A 97 23.11 -12.41 19.63
CA LYS A 97 23.50 -13.52 18.75
C LYS A 97 24.72 -13.23 17.88
N SER A 98 25.16 -11.98 17.79
CA SER A 98 26.28 -11.53 16.93
C SER A 98 26.14 -12.01 15.48
N ARG A 99 24.95 -11.83 14.86
CA ARG A 99 24.62 -12.31 13.51
C ARG A 99 24.49 -11.18 12.50
N ASN A 100 25.09 -11.39 11.34
CA ASN A 100 24.93 -10.52 10.19
C ASN A 100 23.47 -10.57 9.67
N SER A 101 22.87 -9.42 9.44
CA SER A 101 21.47 -9.32 9.02
C SER A 101 21.30 -8.43 7.80
N LEU A 102 20.45 -8.84 6.88
CA LEU A 102 20.08 -8.11 5.67
C LEU A 102 18.56 -7.91 5.64
N LEU A 103 18.12 -6.65 5.60
CA LEU A 103 16.72 -6.30 5.47
C LEU A 103 16.46 -5.74 4.08
N PHE A 104 15.43 -6.25 3.43
CA PHE A 104 14.94 -5.73 2.17
C PHE A 104 13.67 -4.90 2.37
N GLN A 105 13.67 -3.71 1.76
CA GLN A 105 12.51 -2.86 1.55
C GLN A 105 12.11 -2.93 0.06
N PRO A 106 10.88 -2.57 -0.35
CA PRO A 106 10.46 -2.67 -1.75
C PRO A 106 11.37 -1.93 -2.74
N THR A 107 11.88 -0.76 -2.37
CA THR A 107 12.74 0.09 -3.23
C THR A 107 13.98 0.60 -2.48
N ASP A 108 15.01 1.03 -3.22
CA ASP A 108 16.22 1.65 -2.64
C ASP A 108 15.86 2.93 -1.83
N SER A 109 14.94 3.75 -2.33
CA SER A 109 14.48 4.95 -1.60
C SER A 109 13.79 4.58 -0.27
N ALA A 110 12.93 3.55 -0.28
CA ALA A 110 12.28 3.07 0.94
C ALA A 110 13.30 2.51 1.94
N ALA A 111 14.35 1.81 1.46
CA ALA A 111 15.42 1.30 2.30
C ALA A 111 16.24 2.42 2.96
N GLU A 112 16.58 3.48 2.22
CA GLU A 112 17.27 4.65 2.78
C GLU A 112 16.42 5.39 3.81
N ASP A 113 15.13 5.57 3.54
CA ASP A 113 14.21 6.23 4.46
C ASP A 113 14.00 5.38 5.72
N PHE A 114 13.90 4.04 5.58
CA PHE A 114 13.83 3.12 6.70
C PHE A 114 15.10 3.16 7.57
N MET A 115 16.26 3.19 6.93
CA MET A 115 17.54 3.29 7.64
C MET A 115 17.62 4.57 8.50
N LYS A 116 17.18 5.71 7.97
CA LYS A 116 17.21 7.00 8.68
C LYS A 116 16.15 7.09 9.78
N SER A 117 14.90 6.76 9.44
CA SER A 117 13.76 7.02 10.32
C SER A 117 13.58 5.93 11.39
N HIS A 118 13.96 4.68 11.12
CA HIS A 118 13.72 3.56 12.02
C HIS A 118 15.02 2.99 12.61
N VAL A 119 15.99 2.62 11.78
CA VAL A 119 17.21 1.94 12.26
C VAL A 119 18.09 2.88 13.07
N GLU A 120 18.38 4.08 12.57
CA GLU A 120 19.21 5.04 13.30
C GLU A 120 18.55 5.52 14.59
N ALA A 121 17.23 5.71 14.58
CA ALA A 121 16.47 6.05 15.78
C ALA A 121 16.54 4.91 16.81
N THR A 122 16.40 3.66 16.40
CA THR A 122 16.54 2.48 17.28
C THR A 122 17.95 2.40 17.88
N ILE A 123 19.01 2.50 17.06
CA ILE A 123 20.40 2.44 17.55
C ILE A 123 20.68 3.56 18.56
N ARG A 124 20.13 4.76 18.34
CA ARG A 124 20.33 5.91 19.23
C ARG A 124 19.66 5.74 20.59
N ASN A 125 18.51 5.09 20.64
CA ASN A 125 17.67 5.01 21.84
C ASN A 125 17.80 3.67 22.60
N VAL A 126 18.49 2.67 22.03
CA VAL A 126 18.76 1.38 22.69
C VAL A 126 20.21 1.39 23.21
N PRO A 127 20.44 1.45 24.54
CA PRO A 127 21.76 1.66 25.11
C PRO A 127 22.82 0.65 24.63
N CYS A 128 22.51 -0.66 24.64
CA CYS A 128 23.45 -1.70 24.23
C CYS A 128 23.82 -1.61 22.73
N LEU A 129 22.90 -1.21 21.86
CA LEU A 129 23.19 -0.97 20.44
C LEU A 129 23.99 0.32 20.23
N LYS A 130 23.72 1.36 21.03
CA LYS A 130 24.48 2.60 21.01
C LYS A 130 25.94 2.37 21.41
N ASP A 131 26.19 1.56 22.42
CA ASP A 131 27.54 1.22 22.89
C ASP A 131 28.34 0.45 21.83
N LEU A 132 27.65 -0.39 21.03
CA LEU A 132 28.23 -1.08 19.88
C LEU A 132 28.45 -0.16 18.65
N SER A 133 28.03 1.11 18.70
CA SER A 133 28.01 2.04 17.58
C SER A 133 28.89 3.29 17.80
N PRO A 134 30.23 3.16 17.87
CA PRO A 134 31.14 4.29 18.18
C PRO A 134 31.13 5.38 17.10
N TRP A 135 30.58 5.10 15.94
CA TRP A 135 30.41 5.99 14.79
C TRP A 135 29.10 6.78 14.81
N LEU A 136 28.22 6.54 15.79
CA LEU A 136 26.92 7.19 15.86
C LEU A 136 27.05 8.72 15.90
N GLY A 137 26.29 9.41 15.05
CA GLY A 137 26.35 10.87 14.90
C GLY A 137 27.57 11.40 14.14
N ARG A 138 28.38 10.52 13.55
CA ARG A 138 29.59 10.90 12.79
C ARG A 138 29.53 10.34 11.36
N LYS A 139 30.16 11.03 10.41
CA LYS A 139 30.38 10.50 9.07
C LYS A 139 31.48 9.43 9.15
N HIS A 140 31.14 8.18 8.89
CA HIS A 140 32.04 7.05 9.01
C HIS A 140 31.77 5.98 7.95
N ARG A 141 32.79 5.25 7.52
CA ARG A 141 32.65 4.15 6.51
C ARG A 141 31.69 3.04 6.98
N ASP A 142 31.62 2.79 8.27
CA ASP A 142 30.74 1.79 8.88
C ASP A 142 29.32 2.33 9.21
N ASN A 143 29.06 3.58 8.84
CA ASN A 143 27.78 4.27 9.02
C ASN A 143 27.30 4.90 7.71
N THR A 144 26.74 4.09 6.83
CA THR A 144 26.17 4.54 5.56
C THR A 144 24.65 4.39 5.55
N LEU A 145 23.99 4.87 4.49
CA LEU A 145 22.53 4.70 4.31
C LEU A 145 22.12 3.26 4.03
N THR A 146 23.08 2.38 3.69
CA THR A 146 22.79 0.98 3.34
C THR A 146 23.46 -0.02 4.27
N LEU A 147 24.39 0.42 5.13
CA LEU A 147 25.16 -0.44 6.03
C LEU A 147 25.40 0.24 7.39
N LYS A 148 25.15 -0.49 8.45
CA LYS A 148 25.64 -0.21 9.81
C LYS A 148 26.54 -1.38 10.25
N ARG A 149 27.81 -1.10 10.53
CA ARG A 149 28.76 -2.10 11.05
C ARG A 149 29.11 -1.77 12.50
N PHE A 150 28.79 -2.68 13.37
CA PHE A 150 28.98 -2.55 14.82
C PHE A 150 30.41 -2.88 15.25
N SER A 151 30.83 -2.44 16.42
CA SER A 151 32.16 -2.70 16.98
C SER A 151 32.45 -4.20 17.20
N SER A 152 31.39 -5.00 17.37
CA SER A 152 31.47 -6.48 17.40
C SER A 152 31.87 -7.11 16.06
N GLY A 153 31.95 -6.32 14.97
CA GLY A 153 32.16 -6.81 13.61
C GLY A 153 30.90 -7.17 12.86
N VAL A 154 29.76 -7.22 13.53
CA VAL A 154 28.45 -7.53 12.94
C VAL A 154 28.03 -6.43 11.97
N GLY A 155 27.50 -6.82 10.79
CA GLY A 155 26.93 -5.93 9.80
C GLY A 155 25.41 -6.05 9.72
N PHE A 156 24.75 -4.90 9.61
CA PHE A 156 23.35 -4.79 9.25
C PHE A 156 23.20 -4.02 7.95
N TRP A 157 22.61 -4.63 6.95
CA TRP A 157 22.32 -4.00 5.64
C TRP A 157 20.83 -3.76 5.49
N CYS A 158 20.47 -2.61 4.87
CA CYS A 158 19.11 -2.32 4.42
C CYS A 158 19.16 -1.92 2.96
N LEU A 159 18.52 -2.70 2.08
CA LEU A 159 18.63 -2.58 0.63
C LEU A 159 17.25 -2.64 -0.01
N GLY A 160 17.11 -2.04 -1.20
CA GLY A 160 15.88 -2.14 -1.99
C GLY A 160 15.79 -3.48 -2.73
N GLY A 161 14.60 -4.08 -2.74
CA GLY A 161 14.33 -5.37 -3.36
C GLY A 161 14.04 -5.34 -4.87
N ALA A 162 14.04 -4.16 -5.49
CA ALA A 162 13.73 -4.02 -6.92
C ALA A 162 14.90 -4.35 -7.85
N ALA A 163 16.16 -4.24 -7.38
CA ALA A 163 17.34 -4.40 -8.20
C ALA A 163 18.08 -5.71 -7.88
N ALA A 164 18.33 -6.54 -8.90
CA ALA A 164 19.02 -7.82 -8.75
C ALA A 164 20.43 -7.70 -8.14
N LYS A 165 21.13 -6.58 -8.38
CA LYS A 165 22.44 -6.29 -7.77
C LYS A 165 22.42 -6.34 -6.23
N ASN A 166 21.30 -5.97 -5.60
CA ASN A 166 21.15 -5.92 -4.15
C ASN A 166 21.07 -7.32 -3.51
N TYR A 167 20.78 -8.35 -4.31
CA TYR A 167 20.76 -9.76 -3.90
C TYR A 167 22.09 -10.48 -4.11
N ARG A 168 23.13 -9.77 -4.54
CA ARG A 168 24.46 -10.35 -4.81
C ARG A 168 25.48 -9.94 -3.74
N GLU A 169 26.60 -10.65 -3.67
CA GLU A 169 27.80 -10.32 -2.87
C GLU A 169 27.63 -10.26 -1.35
N LYS A 170 26.44 -10.54 -0.81
CA LYS A 170 26.23 -10.58 0.64
C LYS A 170 26.09 -12.02 1.11
N SER A 171 26.77 -12.36 2.21
CA SER A 171 26.54 -13.58 2.97
C SER A 171 26.16 -13.16 4.38
N VAL A 172 24.99 -13.55 4.82
CA VAL A 172 24.42 -13.15 6.11
C VAL A 172 23.78 -14.36 6.80
N ASP A 173 23.45 -14.22 8.07
CA ASP A 173 22.78 -15.25 8.85
C ASP A 173 21.27 -15.09 8.82
N VAL A 174 20.81 -13.83 8.72
CA VAL A 174 19.42 -13.44 8.77
C VAL A 174 19.06 -12.57 7.57
N VAL A 175 17.99 -12.93 6.87
CA VAL A 175 17.36 -12.11 5.85
C VAL A 175 15.95 -11.75 6.28
N CYS A 176 15.61 -10.47 6.18
CA CYS A 176 14.30 -9.92 6.53
C CYS A 176 13.67 -9.24 5.33
N TYR A 177 12.35 -9.35 5.21
CA TYR A 177 11.56 -8.65 4.20
C TYR A 177 10.44 -7.88 4.90
N ASP A 178 10.41 -6.58 4.72
CA ASP A 178 9.32 -5.73 5.19
C ASP A 178 8.47 -5.28 4.01
N GLU A 179 7.14 -5.37 4.16
CA GLU A 179 6.16 -5.11 3.10
C GLU A 179 6.37 -5.96 1.82
N LEU A 180 6.60 -7.28 1.99
CA LEU A 180 6.91 -8.22 0.91
C LEU A 180 5.88 -8.19 -0.24
N SER A 181 4.60 -7.94 0.04
CA SER A 181 3.56 -7.83 -1.00
C SER A 181 3.74 -6.63 -1.93
N SER A 182 4.62 -5.68 -1.57
CA SER A 182 4.94 -4.51 -2.39
C SER A 182 6.16 -4.69 -3.29
N PHE A 183 6.83 -5.85 -3.21
CA PHE A 183 7.95 -6.17 -4.09
C PHE A 183 7.46 -6.64 -5.46
N GLU A 184 8.30 -6.46 -6.47
CA GLU A 184 8.07 -7.07 -7.79
C GLU A 184 8.08 -8.60 -7.66
N PRO A 185 7.16 -9.32 -8.34
CA PRO A 185 7.09 -10.78 -8.27
C PRO A 185 8.33 -11.49 -8.84
N ASP A 186 9.08 -10.78 -9.69
CA ASP A 186 10.27 -11.29 -10.38
C ASP A 186 11.27 -10.14 -10.53
N VAL A 187 12.40 -10.25 -9.84
CA VAL A 187 13.43 -9.22 -9.83
C VAL A 187 14.26 -9.31 -11.11
N GLU A 188 14.10 -8.37 -12.01
CA GLU A 188 14.85 -8.26 -13.29
C GLU A 188 14.93 -9.59 -14.07
N LYS A 189 13.93 -10.46 -13.99
CA LYS A 189 13.83 -11.80 -14.58
C LYS A 189 14.81 -12.86 -14.01
N GLU A 190 15.40 -12.61 -12.84
CA GLU A 190 16.30 -13.55 -12.17
C GLU A 190 15.58 -14.46 -11.16
N GLY A 191 14.35 -14.11 -10.75
CA GLY A 191 13.53 -14.89 -9.83
C GLY A 191 12.81 -14.07 -8.76
N SER A 192 12.08 -14.76 -7.89
CA SER A 192 11.35 -14.09 -6.82
C SER A 192 12.29 -13.48 -5.78
N PRO A 193 11.90 -12.36 -5.13
CA PRO A 193 12.70 -11.72 -4.09
C PRO A 193 13.13 -12.69 -2.98
N THR A 194 12.21 -13.54 -2.51
CA THR A 194 12.48 -14.49 -1.44
C THR A 194 13.45 -15.59 -1.87
N LEU A 195 13.35 -16.07 -3.12
CA LEU A 195 14.32 -17.05 -3.64
C LEU A 195 15.73 -16.45 -3.70
N LEU A 196 15.87 -15.24 -4.24
CA LEU A 196 17.17 -14.58 -4.39
C LEU A 196 17.78 -14.18 -3.03
N GLY A 197 16.97 -13.66 -2.11
CA GLY A 197 17.44 -13.27 -0.79
C GLY A 197 17.79 -14.46 0.10
N ASP A 198 17.02 -15.53 0.06
CA ASP A 198 17.27 -16.73 0.85
C ASP A 198 18.55 -17.47 0.41
N LYS A 199 19.05 -17.23 -0.82
CA LYS A 199 20.40 -17.66 -1.23
C LYS A 199 21.51 -17.00 -0.40
N ARG A 200 21.26 -15.88 0.24
CA ARG A 200 22.26 -15.14 1.05
C ARG A 200 22.51 -15.78 2.40
N ILE A 201 21.58 -16.61 2.88
CA ILE A 201 21.66 -17.33 4.17
C ILE A 201 22.01 -18.81 4.03
N GLU A 202 22.18 -19.35 2.82
CA GLU A 202 22.44 -20.78 2.62
C GLU A 202 23.75 -21.26 3.26
N GLY A 203 24.74 -20.39 3.37
CA GLY A 203 26.03 -20.71 4.01
C GLY A 203 26.04 -20.52 5.52
N SER A 204 24.97 -20.04 6.13
CA SER A 204 24.90 -19.84 7.58
C SER A 204 24.67 -21.16 8.32
N VAL A 205 25.26 -21.27 9.51
CA VAL A 205 24.96 -22.38 10.45
C VAL A 205 23.51 -22.27 10.97
N TRP A 206 23.01 -21.06 11.09
CA TRP A 206 21.67 -20.74 11.63
C TRP A 206 20.88 -19.87 10.66
N PRO A 207 20.54 -20.39 9.46
CA PRO A 207 19.87 -19.59 8.43
C PRO A 207 18.46 -19.17 8.87
N LYS A 208 18.17 -17.89 8.78
CA LYS A 208 16.87 -17.30 9.17
C LYS A 208 16.32 -16.42 8.08
N SER A 209 15.06 -16.69 7.66
CA SER A 209 14.27 -15.85 6.75
C SER A 209 13.01 -15.36 7.48
N ILE A 210 12.87 -14.03 7.61
CA ILE A 210 11.73 -13.38 8.27
C ILE A 210 11.01 -12.55 7.23
N ARG A 211 9.72 -12.81 7.03
CA ARG A 211 8.92 -12.20 5.98
C ARG A 211 7.64 -11.64 6.56
N GLY A 212 7.38 -10.37 6.39
CA GLY A 212 6.14 -9.76 6.86
C GLY A 212 5.55 -8.79 5.86
N SER A 213 4.23 -8.77 5.77
CA SER A 213 3.50 -7.85 4.93
C SER A 213 2.01 -7.79 5.25
N THR A 214 1.43 -6.65 4.96
CA THR A 214 0.01 -6.53 4.68
C THR A 214 -0.28 -7.22 3.35
N PRO A 215 -1.28 -8.12 3.26
CA PRO A 215 -1.59 -8.82 2.02
C PRO A 215 -2.25 -7.90 1.00
N LYS A 216 -2.33 -8.36 -0.25
CA LYS A 216 -2.95 -7.62 -1.37
C LYS A 216 -3.99 -8.49 -2.06
N ILE A 217 -3.81 -8.78 -3.35
CA ILE A 217 -4.76 -9.54 -4.17
C ILE A 217 -4.47 -11.04 -4.07
N LYS A 218 -5.50 -11.82 -3.82
CA LYS A 218 -5.45 -13.28 -3.74
C LYS A 218 -4.81 -13.88 -5.00
N GLY A 219 -3.99 -14.89 -4.81
CA GLY A 219 -3.31 -15.61 -5.88
C GLY A 219 -2.08 -14.90 -6.47
N THR A 220 -1.98 -13.57 -6.39
CA THR A 220 -0.80 -12.81 -6.86
C THR A 220 0.06 -12.27 -5.72
N CYS A 221 -0.46 -12.30 -4.51
CA CYS A 221 0.16 -11.74 -3.32
C CYS A 221 1.38 -12.56 -2.86
N GLN A 222 2.54 -11.92 -2.71
CA GLN A 222 3.77 -12.61 -2.40
C GLN A 222 3.82 -13.14 -0.96
N ILE A 223 3.23 -12.43 0.01
CA ILE A 223 3.17 -12.94 1.39
C ILE A 223 2.19 -14.12 1.51
N GLU A 224 1.09 -14.12 0.76
CA GLU A 224 0.18 -15.26 0.65
C GLU A 224 0.90 -16.48 0.05
N LYS A 225 1.67 -16.27 -1.03
CA LYS A 225 2.49 -17.33 -1.61
C LYS A 225 3.49 -17.89 -0.62
N ALA A 226 4.21 -17.02 0.11
CA ALA A 226 5.14 -17.44 1.14
C ALA A 226 4.45 -18.21 2.28
N ALA A 227 3.23 -17.82 2.64
CA ALA A 227 2.40 -18.52 3.62
C ALA A 227 1.99 -19.93 3.13
N ASN A 228 1.61 -20.05 1.87
CA ASN A 228 1.22 -21.33 1.25
C ASN A 228 2.40 -22.30 1.09
N GLU A 229 3.64 -21.83 1.12
CA GLU A 229 4.85 -22.66 1.18
C GLU A 229 5.06 -23.29 2.57
N SER A 230 4.36 -22.80 3.61
CA SER A 230 4.41 -23.32 4.99
C SER A 230 3.24 -24.25 5.29
N ALA A 231 3.52 -25.39 5.89
CA ALA A 231 2.48 -26.32 6.32
C ALA A 231 1.68 -25.83 7.55
N HIS A 232 2.18 -24.81 8.24
CA HIS A 232 1.64 -24.37 9.52
C HIS A 232 1.20 -22.91 9.44
N PHE A 233 -0.11 -22.71 9.26
CA PHE A 233 -0.77 -21.42 9.28
C PHE A 233 -1.45 -21.21 10.62
N MET A 234 -0.94 -20.27 11.42
CA MET A 234 -1.31 -20.06 12.81
C MET A 234 -2.23 -18.86 12.96
N ARG A 235 -3.31 -19.05 13.73
CA ARG A 235 -4.20 -17.98 14.18
C ARG A 235 -4.16 -17.84 15.69
N PHE A 236 -4.35 -16.63 16.19
CA PHE A 236 -4.29 -16.34 17.63
C PHE A 236 -5.67 -16.54 18.26
N TYR A 237 -5.80 -17.59 19.09
CA TYR A 237 -7.00 -17.91 19.82
C TYR A 237 -6.93 -17.34 21.24
N VAL A 238 -8.02 -16.72 21.68
CA VAL A 238 -8.17 -16.14 23.01
C VAL A 238 -9.38 -16.75 23.72
N PRO A 239 -9.32 -17.03 25.04
CA PRO A 239 -10.47 -17.51 25.77
C PRO A 239 -11.53 -16.41 25.89
N CYS A 240 -12.79 -16.79 25.73
CA CYS A 240 -13.91 -15.90 26.03
C CYS A 240 -13.94 -15.60 27.55
N PRO A 241 -13.98 -14.31 27.97
CA PRO A 241 -13.98 -13.96 29.39
C PRO A 241 -15.20 -14.51 30.17
N HIS A 242 -16.29 -14.87 29.48
CA HIS A 242 -17.53 -15.30 30.09
C HIS A 242 -17.72 -16.83 30.11
N CYS A 243 -17.43 -17.52 28.99
CA CYS A 243 -17.62 -18.97 28.90
C CYS A 243 -16.31 -19.77 28.91
N GLY A 244 -15.15 -19.13 28.77
CA GLY A 244 -13.84 -19.79 28.78
C GLY A 244 -13.45 -20.49 27.48
N GLU A 245 -14.37 -20.64 26.52
CA GLU A 245 -14.07 -21.28 25.23
C GLU A 245 -13.13 -20.42 24.39
N GLU A 246 -12.14 -21.05 23.78
CA GLU A 246 -11.15 -20.36 22.93
C GLU A 246 -11.70 -20.07 21.54
N GLN A 247 -11.49 -18.87 21.06
CA GLN A 247 -11.95 -18.43 19.75
C GLN A 247 -10.94 -17.51 19.07
N TYR A 248 -10.88 -17.58 17.75
CA TYR A 248 -10.22 -16.61 16.92
C TYR A 248 -11.17 -15.44 16.64
N LEU A 249 -10.74 -14.20 16.88
CA LEU A 249 -11.59 -13.02 16.64
C LEU A 249 -11.85 -12.83 15.14
N LYS A 250 -13.13 -12.75 14.77
CA LYS A 250 -13.64 -12.57 13.41
C LYS A 250 -14.34 -11.23 13.27
N PHE A 251 -14.32 -10.65 12.08
CA PHE A 251 -15.00 -9.36 11.86
C PHE A 251 -16.52 -9.48 12.01
N GLY A 252 -17.12 -10.50 11.42
CA GLY A 252 -18.55 -10.76 11.62
C GLY A 252 -19.47 -9.76 10.93
N ASP A 253 -19.55 -9.83 9.60
CA ASP A 253 -20.50 -9.07 8.79
C ASP A 253 -21.97 -9.43 9.08
N GLU A 254 -22.92 -8.84 8.31
CA GLU A 254 -24.36 -9.11 8.48
C GLU A 254 -24.72 -10.60 8.29
N SER A 255 -23.95 -11.33 7.48
CA SER A 255 -24.21 -12.76 7.21
C SER A 255 -23.66 -13.69 8.29
N THR A 256 -22.75 -13.21 9.12
CA THR A 256 -22.08 -13.99 10.16
C THR A 256 -22.79 -13.77 11.51
N PRO A 257 -23.29 -14.82 12.20
CA PRO A 257 -24.06 -14.67 13.42
C PRO A 257 -23.22 -14.28 14.66
N PHE A 258 -21.91 -14.24 14.58
CA PHE A 258 -20.94 -13.92 15.64
C PHE A 258 -19.88 -12.91 15.15
N GLY A 259 -18.92 -12.56 15.99
CA GLY A 259 -17.87 -11.60 15.66
C GLY A 259 -18.20 -10.19 16.13
N LEU A 260 -17.57 -9.16 15.55
CA LEU A 260 -17.88 -7.75 15.87
C LEU A 260 -19.30 -7.42 15.42
N LYS A 261 -20.09 -6.87 16.33
CA LYS A 261 -21.47 -6.44 16.11
C LYS A 261 -21.68 -5.04 16.70
N TRP A 262 -22.57 -4.28 16.11
CA TRP A 262 -22.94 -2.94 16.56
C TRP A 262 -24.38 -2.63 16.19
N GLU A 263 -25.01 -1.69 16.89
CA GLU A 263 -26.33 -1.19 16.54
C GLU A 263 -26.25 -0.31 15.28
N LYS A 264 -27.27 -0.41 14.44
CA LYS A 264 -27.38 0.42 13.23
C LYS A 264 -27.25 1.90 13.60
N ASP A 265 -26.39 2.62 12.89
CA ASP A 265 -26.11 4.05 13.08
C ASP A 265 -25.42 4.43 14.42
N SER A 266 -24.94 3.45 15.20
CA SER A 266 -24.23 3.66 16.48
C SER A 266 -22.95 2.82 16.57
N PRO A 267 -21.86 3.20 15.87
CA PRO A 267 -20.59 2.49 15.91
C PRO A 267 -19.99 2.33 17.32
N GLU A 268 -20.31 3.26 18.22
CA GLU A 268 -19.87 3.25 19.61
C GLU A 268 -20.45 2.09 20.43
N SER A 269 -21.55 1.49 19.96
CA SER A 269 -22.20 0.34 20.60
C SER A 269 -21.48 -0.99 20.34
N VAL A 270 -20.33 -0.98 19.64
CA VAL A 270 -19.64 -2.18 19.20
C VAL A 270 -19.26 -3.12 20.36
N PHE A 271 -19.54 -4.41 20.16
CA PHE A 271 -19.15 -5.51 21.01
C PHE A 271 -18.76 -6.71 20.15
N TYR A 272 -18.11 -7.69 20.74
CA TYR A 272 -17.85 -8.97 20.09
C TYR A 272 -18.83 -10.03 20.59
N LEU A 273 -19.49 -10.74 19.68
CA LEU A 273 -20.38 -11.85 20.01
C LEU A 273 -19.62 -13.17 19.86
N CYS A 274 -19.46 -13.88 20.99
CA CYS A 274 -18.76 -15.17 21.05
C CYS A 274 -19.43 -16.22 20.16
N GLU A 275 -18.63 -16.93 19.37
CA GLU A 275 -19.14 -17.95 18.43
C GLU A 275 -19.68 -19.21 19.11
N HIS A 276 -19.28 -19.51 20.36
CA HIS A 276 -19.66 -20.72 21.05
C HIS A 276 -20.99 -20.56 21.80
N HIS A 277 -21.13 -19.53 22.62
CA HIS A 277 -22.29 -19.38 23.51
C HIS A 277 -22.98 -18.02 23.38
N GLY A 278 -22.65 -17.22 22.37
CA GLY A 278 -23.28 -15.91 22.16
C GLY A 278 -23.02 -14.90 23.29
N CYS A 279 -21.93 -15.05 24.04
CA CYS A 279 -21.55 -14.10 25.08
C CYS A 279 -21.18 -12.75 24.45
N VAL A 280 -21.68 -11.66 25.04
CA VAL A 280 -21.30 -10.29 24.65
C VAL A 280 -20.00 -9.95 25.37
N ILE A 281 -18.98 -9.54 24.60
CA ILE A 281 -17.64 -9.20 25.09
C ILE A 281 -17.33 -7.76 24.67
N HIS A 282 -17.00 -6.89 25.62
CA HIS A 282 -16.48 -5.56 25.32
C HIS A 282 -14.96 -5.58 25.18
N GLN A 283 -14.39 -4.68 24.38
CA GLN A 283 -12.94 -4.65 24.12
C GLN A 283 -12.10 -4.60 25.42
N SER A 284 -12.57 -3.88 26.43
CA SER A 284 -11.92 -3.76 27.73
C SER A 284 -11.89 -5.07 28.56
N GLU A 285 -12.76 -6.03 28.23
CA GLU A 285 -12.85 -7.33 28.92
C GLU A 285 -11.95 -8.39 28.28
N LEU A 286 -11.41 -8.11 27.08
CA LEU A 286 -10.60 -9.06 26.33
C LEU A 286 -9.21 -9.23 26.96
N ASP A 287 -9.02 -10.32 27.69
CA ASP A 287 -7.71 -10.73 28.19
C ASP A 287 -7.01 -11.66 27.18
N GLN A 288 -5.93 -11.17 26.60
CA GLN A 288 -5.12 -11.94 25.64
C GLN A 288 -3.99 -12.74 26.32
N SER A 289 -3.75 -12.59 27.61
CA SER A 289 -2.60 -13.17 28.33
C SER A 289 -2.58 -14.71 28.27
N ASN A 290 -3.77 -15.33 28.25
CA ASN A 290 -3.95 -16.76 28.13
C ASN A 290 -4.14 -17.25 26.69
N GLY A 291 -3.98 -16.36 25.70
CA GLY A 291 -4.10 -16.71 24.30
C GLY A 291 -3.02 -17.67 23.83
N ARG A 292 -3.31 -18.40 22.75
CA ARG A 292 -2.35 -19.28 22.08
C ARG A 292 -2.52 -19.28 20.58
N TRP A 293 -1.45 -19.55 19.89
CA TRP A 293 -1.44 -19.72 18.45
C TRP A 293 -1.74 -21.15 18.08
N ILE A 294 -2.77 -21.38 17.26
CA ILE A 294 -3.21 -22.70 16.82
C ILE A 294 -3.16 -22.76 15.30
N CYS A 295 -2.60 -23.84 14.77
CA CYS A 295 -2.63 -24.15 13.34
C CYS A 295 -3.97 -24.84 13.00
N GLU A 296 -4.79 -24.17 12.20
CA GLU A 296 -6.12 -24.69 11.83
C GLU A 296 -6.05 -26.04 11.10
N ASN A 297 -5.01 -26.25 10.28
CA ASN A 297 -4.86 -27.46 9.47
C ASN A 297 -4.37 -28.68 10.26
N THR A 298 -3.45 -28.48 11.23
CA THR A 298 -2.77 -29.57 11.93
C THR A 298 -3.14 -29.68 13.39
N GLY A 299 -3.78 -28.67 13.96
CA GLY A 299 -4.04 -28.57 15.40
C GLY A 299 -2.78 -28.31 16.25
N MET A 300 -1.60 -28.16 15.64
CA MET A 300 -0.38 -27.78 16.35
C MET A 300 -0.58 -26.42 17.02
N TRP A 301 -0.04 -26.25 18.23
CA TRP A 301 -0.17 -24.98 18.91
C TRP A 301 1.09 -24.60 19.71
N THR A 302 1.21 -23.30 19.99
CA THR A 302 2.25 -22.73 20.86
C THR A 302 1.71 -21.49 21.58
N ARG A 303 2.25 -21.19 22.76
CA ARG A 303 2.02 -19.91 23.46
C ARG A 303 3.21 -18.95 23.30
N ASP A 304 4.39 -19.51 23.30
CA ASP A 304 5.65 -18.76 23.43
C ASP A 304 6.53 -18.75 22.15
N GLY A 305 6.20 -19.57 21.13
CA GLY A 305 7.02 -19.72 19.92
C GLY A 305 8.34 -20.47 20.14
N LEU A 306 8.54 -21.04 21.32
CA LEU A 306 9.71 -21.84 21.68
C LEU A 306 9.33 -23.31 21.85
N THR A 307 8.24 -23.56 22.57
CA THR A 307 7.67 -24.88 22.82
C THR A 307 6.43 -25.08 21.96
N PHE A 308 6.40 -26.18 21.24
CA PHE A 308 5.30 -26.53 20.34
C PHE A 308 4.64 -27.83 20.78
N PHE A 309 3.32 -27.90 20.61
CA PHE A 309 2.53 -29.04 21.01
C PHE A 309 1.67 -29.55 19.84
N SER A 310 1.47 -30.86 19.79
CA SER A 310 0.50 -31.48 18.89
C SER A 310 -0.94 -31.13 19.29
N ALA A 311 -1.91 -31.43 18.44
CA ALA A 311 -3.34 -31.33 18.79
C ALA A 311 -3.75 -32.13 20.04
N ARG A 312 -2.97 -33.16 20.40
CA ARG A 312 -3.20 -33.99 21.60
C ARG A 312 -2.53 -33.43 22.85
N GLY A 313 -1.72 -32.38 22.72
CA GLY A 313 -0.97 -31.77 23.81
C GLY A 313 0.43 -32.38 24.07
N ASP A 314 0.90 -33.28 23.21
CA ASP A 314 2.27 -33.79 23.30
C ASP A 314 3.25 -32.74 22.78
N GLU A 315 4.37 -32.54 23.46
CA GLU A 315 5.44 -31.68 23.01
C GLU A 315 6.08 -32.25 21.74
N ILE A 316 6.24 -31.36 20.73
CA ILE A 316 6.80 -31.71 19.42
C ILE A 316 7.94 -30.75 19.04
N PRO A 317 8.86 -31.15 18.17
CA PRO A 317 9.89 -30.25 17.69
C PRO A 317 9.30 -29.03 16.97
N PRO A 318 9.93 -27.84 17.06
CA PRO A 318 9.52 -26.66 16.32
C PRO A 318 9.49 -26.93 14.81
N PRO A 319 8.52 -26.36 14.07
CA PRO A 319 8.44 -26.54 12.62
C PRO A 319 9.54 -25.75 11.91
N ARG A 320 10.03 -26.25 10.78
CA ARG A 320 11.05 -25.54 9.98
C ARG A 320 10.53 -24.23 9.38
N SER A 321 9.24 -24.16 9.08
CA SER A 321 8.56 -22.97 8.53
C SER A 321 7.22 -22.79 9.22
N ILE A 322 6.90 -21.55 9.59
CA ILE A 322 5.67 -21.18 10.27
C ILE A 322 5.13 -19.87 9.73
N THR A 323 3.82 -19.78 9.60
CA THR A 323 3.11 -18.55 9.21
C THR A 323 2.17 -18.14 10.32
N PHE A 324 2.22 -16.88 10.72
CA PHE A 324 1.29 -16.25 11.64
C PHE A 324 0.38 -15.30 10.88
N HIS A 325 -0.89 -15.24 11.29
CA HIS A 325 -1.84 -14.24 10.80
C HIS A 325 -2.43 -13.48 11.98
N ILE A 326 -2.36 -12.17 11.93
CA ILE A 326 -2.89 -11.27 12.96
C ILE A 326 -3.58 -10.07 12.32
N TRP A 327 -4.73 -9.66 12.87
CA TRP A 327 -5.47 -8.52 12.39
C TRP A 327 -5.76 -7.48 13.48
N THR A 328 -6.25 -6.32 13.07
CA THR A 328 -6.33 -5.10 13.89
C THR A 328 -7.12 -5.27 15.20
N ALA A 329 -8.11 -6.16 15.27
CA ALA A 329 -8.93 -6.31 16.48
C ALA A 329 -8.15 -6.77 17.72
N TYR A 330 -6.99 -7.38 17.55
CA TYR A 330 -6.11 -7.78 18.65
C TYR A 330 -5.20 -6.63 19.12
N SER A 331 -5.08 -5.57 18.33
CA SER A 331 -4.17 -4.47 18.61
C SER A 331 -4.77 -3.50 19.63
N PRO A 332 -4.05 -3.13 20.70
CA PRO A 332 -4.49 -2.09 21.63
C PRO A 332 -4.36 -0.68 21.06
N PHE A 333 -3.72 -0.52 19.90
CA PHE A 333 -3.48 0.78 19.25
C PHE A 333 -4.66 1.25 18.39
N THR A 334 -5.72 0.43 18.27
CA THR A 334 -6.96 0.75 17.56
C THR A 334 -8.14 0.23 18.36
N THR A 335 -9.20 1.01 18.47
CA THR A 335 -10.43 0.57 19.13
C THR A 335 -11.31 -0.19 18.15
N TRP A 336 -12.14 -1.11 18.65
CA TRP A 336 -13.15 -1.77 17.83
C TRP A 336 -14.15 -0.77 17.24
N VAL A 337 -14.42 0.32 17.95
CA VAL A 337 -15.20 1.46 17.44
C VAL A 337 -14.58 2.01 16.14
N GLN A 338 -13.25 2.24 16.14
CA GLN A 338 -12.57 2.73 14.94
C GLN A 338 -12.63 1.73 13.78
N ILE A 339 -12.54 0.42 14.06
CA ILE A 339 -12.71 -0.62 13.03
C ILE A 339 -14.09 -0.53 12.37
N VAL A 340 -15.14 -0.28 13.15
CA VAL A 340 -16.50 -0.10 12.62
C VAL A 340 -16.61 1.18 11.79
N TYR A 341 -16.03 2.30 12.23
CA TYR A 341 -15.98 3.52 11.40
C TYR A 341 -15.24 3.29 10.08
N ASP A 342 -14.07 2.65 10.13
CA ASP A 342 -13.27 2.32 8.94
C ASP A 342 -14.07 1.43 7.96
N TRP A 343 -14.89 0.50 8.48
CA TRP A 343 -15.80 -0.33 7.68
C TRP A 343 -16.91 0.50 7.03
N LEU A 344 -17.59 1.33 7.80
CA LEU A 344 -18.69 2.17 7.28
C LEU A 344 -18.20 3.19 6.24
N ASP A 345 -17.00 3.70 6.41
CA ASP A 345 -16.36 4.57 5.42
C ASP A 345 -15.91 3.79 4.18
N ALA A 346 -15.43 2.55 4.35
CA ALA A 346 -15.07 1.67 3.25
C ALA A 346 -16.26 1.32 2.35
N LEU A 347 -17.46 1.22 2.91
CA LEU A 347 -18.68 0.97 2.13
C LEU A 347 -19.08 2.15 1.23
N LYS A 348 -18.64 3.37 1.55
CA LYS A 348 -18.93 4.58 0.76
C LYS A 348 -17.99 4.75 -0.44
N ASP A 349 -16.80 4.11 -0.41
CA ASP A 349 -15.79 4.16 -1.47
C ASP A 349 -15.77 2.82 -2.22
N PRO A 350 -15.95 2.80 -3.54
CA PRO A 350 -15.86 1.58 -4.34
C PRO A 350 -14.58 0.76 -4.16
N ASN A 351 -13.47 1.40 -3.75
CA ASN A 351 -12.21 0.72 -3.43
C ASN A 351 -11.93 0.59 -1.92
N GLY A 352 -12.81 1.14 -1.11
CA GLY A 352 -12.66 1.15 0.33
C GLY A 352 -12.64 -0.25 0.91
N LEU A 353 -13.51 -1.13 0.44
CA LEU A 353 -13.59 -2.52 0.88
C LEU A 353 -12.29 -3.29 0.68
N LYS A 354 -11.65 -3.15 -0.49
CA LYS A 354 -10.33 -3.76 -0.76
C LYS A 354 -9.29 -3.28 0.25
N THR A 355 -9.25 -1.98 0.49
CA THR A 355 -8.35 -1.38 1.47
C THR A 355 -8.64 -1.90 2.87
N PHE A 356 -9.90 -1.94 3.30
CA PHE A 356 -10.31 -2.45 4.61
C PHE A 356 -9.91 -3.92 4.80
N VAL A 357 -10.23 -4.79 3.85
CA VAL A 357 -9.88 -6.23 3.91
C VAL A 357 -8.36 -6.40 4.03
N ASN A 358 -7.59 -5.71 3.19
CA ASN A 358 -6.13 -5.86 3.20
C ASN A 358 -5.49 -5.25 4.45
N THR A 359 -5.89 -4.04 4.86
CA THR A 359 -5.17 -3.27 5.89
C THR A 359 -5.75 -3.43 7.29
N THR A 360 -7.04 -3.74 7.44
CA THR A 360 -7.69 -3.89 8.74
C THR A 360 -7.86 -5.36 9.11
N LEU A 361 -8.33 -6.20 8.18
CA LEU A 361 -8.48 -7.64 8.44
C LEU A 361 -7.17 -8.40 8.22
N GLY A 362 -6.22 -7.86 7.46
CA GLY A 362 -4.98 -8.56 7.10
C GLY A 362 -5.26 -9.76 6.19
N GLU A 363 -6.27 -9.67 5.34
CA GLU A 363 -6.69 -10.73 4.42
C GLU A 363 -6.48 -10.31 2.97
N THR A 364 -6.30 -11.29 2.08
CA THR A 364 -6.20 -11.03 0.64
C THR A 364 -7.57 -10.68 0.07
N TRP A 365 -7.58 -9.64 -0.78
CA TRP A 365 -8.76 -9.29 -1.55
C TRP A 365 -8.95 -10.24 -2.73
N GLU A 366 -10.15 -10.77 -2.90
CA GLU A 366 -10.52 -11.59 -4.05
C GLU A 366 -11.13 -10.70 -5.13
N GLU A 367 -10.40 -10.55 -6.26
CA GLU A 367 -10.90 -9.82 -7.41
C GLU A 367 -12.00 -10.61 -8.11
N ALA A 368 -13.00 -9.91 -8.62
CA ALA A 368 -14.07 -10.51 -9.41
C ALA A 368 -13.57 -10.84 -10.84
N VAL A 369 -12.80 -11.94 -10.97
CA VAL A 369 -12.26 -12.40 -12.24
C VAL A 369 -13.38 -12.91 -13.14
N GLY A 370 -13.38 -12.48 -14.43
CA GLY A 370 -14.36 -12.91 -15.42
C GLY A 370 -15.74 -12.24 -15.29
N GLU A 371 -15.93 -11.32 -14.35
CA GLU A 371 -17.16 -10.55 -14.24
C GLU A 371 -17.25 -9.55 -15.40
N LYS A 372 -18.34 -9.63 -16.14
CA LYS A 372 -18.60 -8.77 -17.28
C LYS A 372 -19.61 -7.70 -16.91
N LEU A 373 -19.21 -6.43 -17.03
CA LEU A 373 -20.12 -5.32 -16.86
C LEU A 373 -20.98 -5.14 -18.14
N ASP A 374 -22.30 -5.05 -17.97
CA ASP A 374 -23.20 -4.75 -19.08
C ASP A 374 -23.17 -3.24 -19.38
N HIS A 375 -23.03 -2.88 -20.66
CA HIS A 375 -23.07 -1.49 -21.09
C HIS A 375 -24.39 -0.80 -20.76
N GLN A 376 -25.50 -1.54 -20.56
CA GLN A 376 -26.79 -0.97 -20.17
C GLN A 376 -26.68 -0.24 -18.81
N VAL A 377 -25.88 -0.73 -17.88
CA VAL A 377 -25.63 -0.07 -16.59
C VAL A 377 -25.09 1.36 -16.79
N LEU A 378 -24.33 1.62 -17.86
CA LEU A 378 -23.86 2.97 -18.16
C LEU A 378 -24.93 3.81 -18.85
N MET A 379 -25.78 3.21 -19.65
CA MET A 379 -26.92 3.91 -20.29
C MET A 379 -27.92 4.42 -19.23
N ASP A 380 -28.06 3.72 -18.11
CA ASP A 380 -28.91 4.12 -16.98
C ASP A 380 -28.35 5.34 -16.18
N LYS A 381 -27.06 5.70 -16.43
CA LYS A 381 -26.38 6.87 -15.82
C LYS A 381 -26.38 8.11 -16.73
N VAL A 382 -27.11 8.08 -17.82
CA VAL A 382 -27.28 9.21 -18.74
C VAL A 382 -28.15 10.28 -18.07
N VAL A 383 -27.67 11.52 -18.07
CA VAL A 383 -28.34 12.66 -17.47
C VAL A 383 -28.31 13.87 -18.43
N ARG A 384 -29.36 14.68 -18.40
CA ARG A 384 -29.42 15.88 -19.22
C ARG A 384 -28.57 16.98 -18.61
N TYR A 385 -27.55 17.45 -19.33
CA TYR A 385 -26.74 18.60 -18.94
C TYR A 385 -27.44 19.91 -19.34
N THR A 386 -27.37 20.92 -18.49
CA THR A 386 -27.92 22.25 -18.75
C THR A 386 -26.96 23.12 -19.56
N ALA A 387 -25.71 22.78 -19.64
CA ALA A 387 -24.65 23.41 -20.44
C ALA A 387 -23.60 22.36 -20.82
N ALA A 388 -22.66 22.71 -21.67
CA ALA A 388 -21.57 21.81 -22.06
C ALA A 388 -20.79 21.28 -20.84
N VAL A 389 -20.57 22.13 -19.82
CA VAL A 389 -19.99 21.74 -18.54
C VAL A 389 -21.02 21.93 -17.45
N PRO A 390 -21.44 20.85 -16.74
CA PRO A 390 -22.39 20.91 -15.64
C PRO A 390 -21.95 21.79 -14.47
N ALA A 391 -22.90 22.36 -13.75
CA ALA A 391 -22.67 23.33 -12.67
C ALA A 391 -21.72 22.82 -11.55
N ARG A 392 -21.73 21.52 -11.24
CA ARG A 392 -20.89 20.93 -10.19
C ARG A 392 -19.43 20.74 -10.61
N VAL A 393 -19.13 20.79 -11.89
CA VAL A 393 -17.77 20.55 -12.43
C VAL A 393 -16.87 21.75 -12.16
N VAL A 394 -15.72 21.51 -11.56
CA VAL A 394 -14.75 22.56 -11.22
C VAL A 394 -13.38 22.37 -11.87
N TYR A 395 -13.13 21.19 -12.46
CA TYR A 395 -11.85 20.88 -13.10
C TYR A 395 -12.06 20.02 -14.35
N LEU A 396 -11.31 20.33 -15.43
CA LEU A 396 -11.39 19.56 -16.68
C LEU A 396 -10.07 18.86 -16.95
N THR A 397 -10.13 17.57 -17.28
CA THR A 397 -9.00 16.80 -17.79
C THR A 397 -9.36 16.08 -19.08
N ALA A 398 -8.36 15.65 -19.84
CA ALA A 398 -8.59 14.83 -21.02
C ALA A 398 -7.57 13.69 -21.11
N GLY A 399 -8.03 12.58 -21.70
CA GLY A 399 -7.17 11.51 -22.18
C GLY A 399 -7.15 11.50 -23.71
N ILE A 400 -5.98 11.28 -24.28
CA ILE A 400 -5.79 11.11 -25.72
C ILE A 400 -5.17 9.74 -25.99
N ASP A 401 -5.88 8.94 -26.78
CA ASP A 401 -5.39 7.69 -27.32
C ASP A 401 -4.98 7.87 -28.78
N SER A 402 -3.83 7.32 -29.15
CA SER A 402 -3.21 7.48 -30.46
C SER A 402 -3.34 6.23 -31.28
N GLN A 403 -4.08 6.27 -32.38
CA GLN A 403 -4.25 5.19 -33.33
C GLN A 403 -3.49 5.48 -34.65
N ARG A 404 -3.31 4.44 -35.49
CA ARG A 404 -2.56 4.58 -36.76
C ARG A 404 -3.13 5.62 -37.74
N ASN A 405 -4.43 5.89 -37.67
CA ASN A 405 -5.18 6.72 -38.63
C ASN A 405 -6.06 7.79 -37.98
N ARG A 406 -5.99 7.95 -36.67
CA ARG A 406 -6.79 8.92 -35.93
C ARG A 406 -6.25 9.13 -34.51
N PHE A 407 -6.73 10.20 -33.88
CA PHE A 407 -6.65 10.42 -32.45
C PHE A 407 -8.06 10.41 -31.85
N GLU A 408 -8.22 9.77 -30.72
CA GLU A 408 -9.44 9.83 -29.92
C GLU A 408 -9.15 10.56 -28.62
N MET A 409 -9.97 11.58 -28.33
CA MET A 409 -9.82 12.39 -27.13
C MET A 409 -11.15 12.49 -26.42
N TYR A 410 -11.18 12.16 -25.12
CA TYR A 410 -12.33 12.33 -24.26
C TYR A 410 -12.02 13.32 -23.16
N VAL A 411 -12.94 14.28 -22.97
CA VAL A 411 -12.84 15.34 -21.96
C VAL A 411 -13.76 15.02 -20.82
N TRP A 412 -13.20 14.99 -19.62
CA TRP A 412 -13.90 14.69 -18.39
C TRP A 412 -13.89 15.86 -17.43
N GLY A 413 -15.03 16.16 -16.85
CA GLY A 413 -15.21 17.15 -15.81
C GLY A 413 -15.28 16.49 -14.44
N TRP A 414 -14.69 17.11 -13.45
CA TRP A 414 -14.58 16.60 -12.08
C TRP A 414 -15.21 17.59 -11.10
N ALA A 415 -16.07 17.07 -10.24
CA ALA A 415 -16.70 17.76 -9.13
C ALA A 415 -16.13 17.31 -7.77
N PRO A 416 -16.43 18.01 -6.66
CA PRO A 416 -16.09 17.53 -5.31
C PRO A 416 -16.49 16.07 -5.08
N GLY A 417 -15.65 15.31 -4.33
CA GLY A 417 -15.83 13.87 -4.17
C GLY A 417 -15.47 13.04 -5.40
N GLU A 418 -14.74 13.62 -6.36
CA GLU A 418 -14.35 12.96 -7.64
C GLU A 418 -15.57 12.46 -8.44
N GLU A 419 -16.73 13.11 -8.33
CA GLU A 419 -17.86 12.87 -9.25
C GLU A 419 -17.41 13.24 -10.67
N ALA A 420 -17.58 12.33 -11.62
CA ALA A 420 -17.07 12.44 -12.98
C ALA A 420 -18.19 12.69 -13.99
N PHE A 421 -17.99 13.61 -14.91
CA PHE A 421 -18.91 13.98 -15.99
C PHE A 421 -18.19 13.87 -17.34
N LEU A 422 -18.71 13.06 -18.27
CA LEU A 422 -18.23 13.10 -19.64
C LEU A 422 -18.71 14.39 -20.29
N VAL A 423 -17.75 15.24 -20.72
CA VAL A 423 -18.05 16.59 -21.27
C VAL A 423 -18.01 16.61 -22.79
N ASP A 424 -17.03 15.90 -23.40
CA ASP A 424 -16.87 15.93 -24.85
C ASP A 424 -16.14 14.69 -25.37
N LYS A 425 -16.44 14.31 -26.61
CA LYS A 425 -15.74 13.29 -27.38
C LYS A 425 -15.27 13.89 -28.70
N ILE A 426 -13.99 13.82 -28.99
CA ILE A 426 -13.39 14.39 -30.20
C ILE A 426 -12.60 13.31 -30.91
N ILE A 427 -13.00 12.96 -32.13
CA ILE A 427 -12.30 12.01 -32.99
C ILE A 427 -11.68 12.79 -34.16
N ILE A 428 -10.36 12.75 -34.28
CA ILE A 428 -9.61 13.47 -35.30
C ILE A 428 -9.01 12.46 -36.28
N MET A 429 -9.67 12.32 -37.44
CA MET A 429 -9.20 11.46 -38.51
C MET A 429 -7.99 12.07 -39.20
N GLY A 430 -7.00 11.24 -39.50
CA GLY A 430 -5.76 11.62 -40.21
C GLY A 430 -4.56 10.84 -39.66
N ARG A 431 -3.45 10.93 -40.40
CA ARG A 431 -2.22 10.26 -39.97
C ARG A 431 -1.57 11.02 -38.80
N PRO A 432 -1.03 10.31 -37.81
CA PRO A 432 -0.36 10.95 -36.66
C PRO A 432 0.89 11.78 -37.01
N ASP A 433 1.55 11.50 -38.13
CA ASP A 433 2.73 12.19 -38.61
C ASP A 433 2.43 13.45 -39.46
N GLU A 434 1.15 13.69 -39.78
CA GLU A 434 0.71 14.84 -40.56
C GLU A 434 0.50 16.07 -39.67
N GLU A 435 1.21 17.18 -40.00
CA GLU A 435 1.11 18.42 -39.19
C GLU A 435 -0.32 18.98 -39.16
N GLU A 436 -1.08 18.88 -40.29
CA GLU A 436 -2.48 19.34 -40.32
C GLU A 436 -3.35 18.57 -39.31
N THR A 437 -3.17 17.24 -39.19
CA THR A 437 -3.84 16.42 -38.19
C THR A 437 -3.47 16.86 -36.77
N LEU A 438 -2.18 17.09 -36.54
CA LEU A 438 -1.67 17.53 -35.25
C LEU A 438 -2.13 18.95 -34.85
N LEU A 439 -2.29 19.85 -35.81
CA LEU A 439 -2.89 21.18 -35.56
C LEU A 439 -4.35 21.07 -35.10
N ARG A 440 -5.11 20.11 -35.64
CA ARG A 440 -6.47 19.84 -35.16
C ARG A 440 -6.49 19.28 -33.73
N VAL A 441 -5.52 18.43 -33.37
CA VAL A 441 -5.35 17.97 -31.97
C VAL A 441 -4.99 19.16 -31.08
N ASP A 442 -4.09 20.04 -31.50
CA ASP A 442 -3.75 21.24 -30.73
C ASP A 442 -4.98 22.15 -30.52
N ALA A 443 -5.82 22.32 -31.55
CA ALA A 443 -7.07 23.07 -31.44
C ALA A 443 -8.04 22.40 -30.42
N ALA A 444 -8.15 21.08 -30.44
CA ALA A 444 -8.98 20.33 -29.50
C ALA A 444 -8.47 20.49 -28.05
N ILE A 445 -7.17 20.42 -27.79
CA ILE A 445 -6.58 20.65 -26.46
C ILE A 445 -6.87 22.06 -25.94
N ASN A 446 -6.97 23.05 -26.85
CA ASN A 446 -7.22 24.45 -26.51
C ASN A 446 -8.70 24.85 -26.59
N LYS A 447 -9.60 23.90 -26.86
CA LYS A 447 -11.05 24.14 -26.93
C LYS A 447 -11.55 24.69 -25.60
N LYS A 448 -12.42 25.67 -25.67
CA LYS A 448 -13.10 26.27 -24.53
C LYS A 448 -14.49 25.69 -24.40
N TYR A 449 -14.92 25.45 -23.19
CA TYR A 449 -16.20 24.86 -22.86
C TYR A 449 -17.02 25.83 -21.99
N ARG A 450 -18.29 26.02 -22.34
CA ARG A 450 -19.17 26.90 -21.58
C ARG A 450 -19.69 26.13 -20.36
N HIS A 451 -19.40 26.65 -19.19
CA HIS A 451 -19.93 26.17 -17.92
C HIS A 451 -21.35 26.69 -17.66
N ALA A 452 -22.09 26.00 -16.80
CA ALA A 452 -23.49 26.34 -16.47
C ALA A 452 -23.64 27.73 -15.82
N ASP A 453 -22.61 28.27 -15.17
CA ASP A 453 -22.56 29.64 -14.65
C ASP A 453 -22.32 30.71 -15.72
N GLY A 454 -22.15 30.30 -16.98
CA GLY A 454 -21.87 31.17 -18.13
C GLY A 454 -20.41 31.49 -18.39
N THR A 455 -19.48 31.07 -17.52
CA THR A 455 -18.02 31.24 -17.70
C THR A 455 -17.46 30.23 -18.70
N GLU A 456 -16.26 30.49 -19.19
CA GLU A 456 -15.52 29.55 -20.05
C GLU A 456 -14.51 28.75 -19.22
N MET A 457 -14.48 27.43 -19.43
CA MET A 457 -13.47 26.52 -18.89
C MET A 457 -12.57 25.99 -20.00
N THR A 458 -11.32 25.74 -19.66
CA THR A 458 -10.34 25.08 -20.53
C THR A 458 -9.88 23.78 -19.90
N ILE A 459 -9.36 22.85 -20.72
CA ILE A 459 -8.76 21.62 -20.24
C ILE A 459 -7.48 21.97 -19.46
N SER A 460 -7.49 21.67 -18.18
CA SER A 460 -6.38 22.00 -17.27
C SER A 460 -5.20 21.06 -17.45
N ARG A 461 -5.49 19.77 -17.74
CA ARG A 461 -4.45 18.74 -17.91
C ARG A 461 -4.88 17.65 -18.87
N VAL A 462 -3.91 17.16 -19.64
CA VAL A 462 -4.08 16.11 -20.64
C VAL A 462 -3.02 15.03 -20.38
N CYS A 463 -3.41 13.77 -20.32
CA CYS A 463 -2.51 12.63 -20.46
C CYS A 463 -2.67 12.06 -21.87
N TRP A 464 -1.53 11.95 -22.58
CA TRP A 464 -1.49 11.52 -23.97
C TRP A 464 -0.62 10.27 -24.12
N ASP A 465 -1.24 9.17 -24.60
CA ASP A 465 -0.55 7.91 -24.79
C ASP A 465 0.58 8.00 -25.82
N THR A 466 1.72 7.36 -25.50
CA THR A 466 2.90 7.28 -26.37
C THR A 466 3.06 5.90 -26.99
N GLY A 467 2.18 4.94 -26.69
CA GLY A 467 2.33 3.54 -27.08
C GLY A 467 1.88 3.21 -28.51
N GLY A 468 0.93 3.97 -29.06
CA GLY A 468 0.31 3.70 -30.38
C GLY A 468 1.04 4.32 -31.58
N ILE A 469 1.92 5.29 -31.34
CA ILE A 469 2.63 6.07 -32.38
C ILE A 469 4.08 6.35 -31.95
N ASP A 470 4.84 7.07 -32.80
CA ASP A 470 6.14 7.58 -32.39
C ASP A 470 5.99 8.58 -31.21
N GLY A 471 6.48 8.19 -30.03
CA GLY A 471 6.41 9.00 -28.81
C GLY A 471 7.04 10.39 -28.94
N GLU A 472 7.95 10.61 -29.90
CA GLU A 472 8.56 11.91 -30.17
C GLU A 472 7.50 12.95 -30.57
N ILE A 473 6.46 12.56 -31.28
CA ILE A 473 5.34 13.45 -31.67
C ILE A 473 4.66 13.99 -30.39
N VAL A 474 4.35 13.10 -29.45
CA VAL A 474 3.73 13.47 -28.18
C VAL A 474 4.65 14.36 -27.34
N TYR A 475 5.97 14.09 -27.34
CA TYR A 475 6.95 14.91 -26.63
C TYR A 475 7.03 16.35 -27.19
N GLN A 476 6.97 16.50 -28.50
CA GLN A 476 6.97 17.84 -29.14
C GLN A 476 5.70 18.62 -28.76
N ARG A 477 4.53 17.97 -28.77
CA ARG A 477 3.26 18.60 -28.38
C ARG A 477 3.21 18.91 -26.88
N SER A 478 3.78 18.05 -26.04
CA SER A 478 3.96 18.34 -24.62
C SER A 478 4.76 19.62 -24.37
N LYS A 479 5.86 19.83 -25.12
CA LYS A 479 6.64 21.08 -25.03
C LYS A 479 5.85 22.28 -25.52
N LYS A 480 5.10 22.14 -26.62
CA LYS A 480 4.31 23.22 -27.23
C LYS A 480 3.21 23.72 -26.28
N HIS A 481 2.49 22.81 -25.63
CA HIS A 481 1.38 23.13 -24.72
C HIS A 481 1.79 23.33 -23.26
N GLY A 482 3.05 23.04 -22.94
CA GLY A 482 3.61 23.06 -21.58
C GLY A 482 3.71 21.67 -20.97
N VAL A 483 4.93 21.32 -20.52
CA VAL A 483 5.31 19.98 -20.03
C VAL A 483 4.58 19.53 -18.75
N PHE A 484 3.83 20.42 -18.12
CA PHE A 484 2.95 20.12 -17.00
C PHE A 484 1.47 20.08 -17.40
N ARG A 485 1.11 20.64 -18.55
CA ARG A 485 -0.27 20.64 -19.05
C ARG A 485 -0.57 19.41 -19.89
N VAL A 486 0.34 19.05 -20.80
CA VAL A 486 0.23 17.83 -21.61
C VAL A 486 1.33 16.86 -21.18
N LEU A 487 0.93 15.77 -20.52
CA LEU A 487 1.81 14.76 -19.99
C LEU A 487 1.85 13.55 -20.95
N PRO A 488 2.99 13.25 -21.54
CA PRO A 488 3.21 11.97 -22.21
C PRO A 488 3.07 10.83 -21.21
N VAL A 489 2.28 9.81 -21.54
CA VAL A 489 2.08 8.64 -20.68
C VAL A 489 2.39 7.34 -21.40
N LYS A 490 2.72 6.31 -20.62
CA LYS A 490 2.82 4.91 -21.06
C LYS A 490 2.19 4.01 -19.99
N GLY A 491 1.56 2.93 -20.41
CA GLY A 491 1.05 1.91 -19.50
C GLY A 491 2.18 1.21 -18.74
N ALA A 492 1.93 0.91 -17.46
CA ALA A 492 2.84 0.12 -16.64
C ALA A 492 2.85 -1.34 -17.12
N SER A 493 4.03 -1.98 -17.06
CA SER A 493 4.18 -3.38 -17.44
C SER A 493 3.88 -4.37 -16.30
N VAL A 494 3.65 -3.86 -15.09
CA VAL A 494 3.45 -4.65 -13.86
C VAL A 494 2.11 -4.27 -13.24
N TYR A 495 1.33 -5.29 -12.90
CA TYR A 495 0.04 -5.17 -12.25
C TYR A 495 0.13 -4.51 -10.87
N GLY A 496 -0.86 -3.68 -10.51
CA GLY A 496 -0.96 -3.05 -9.19
C GLY A 496 -0.06 -1.83 -8.97
N LYS A 497 0.48 -1.22 -10.03
CA LYS A 497 1.16 0.08 -9.94
C LYS A 497 0.16 1.20 -9.60
N PRO A 498 0.60 2.30 -8.96
CA PRO A 498 -0.25 3.48 -8.74
C PRO A 498 -0.87 3.97 -10.05
N VAL A 499 -2.08 4.56 -9.97
CA VAL A 499 -2.80 5.11 -11.15
C VAL A 499 -1.89 5.94 -12.04
N ILE A 500 -1.03 6.76 -11.47
CA ILE A 500 0.02 7.47 -12.19
C ILE A 500 1.26 7.67 -11.34
N THR A 501 2.42 7.52 -11.95
CA THR A 501 3.72 7.85 -11.36
C THR A 501 4.43 8.87 -12.26
N MET A 502 4.63 10.08 -11.73
CA MET A 502 5.38 11.12 -12.42
C MET A 502 6.86 11.07 -12.01
N PRO A 503 7.81 10.96 -12.93
CA PRO A 503 9.24 10.94 -12.60
C PRO A 503 9.69 12.26 -11.96
N LYS A 504 10.70 12.20 -11.09
CA LYS A 504 11.28 13.39 -10.44
C LYS A 504 11.99 14.32 -11.43
N THR A 505 12.57 13.76 -12.48
CA THR A 505 13.34 14.46 -13.51
C THR A 505 12.77 14.26 -14.90
N ARG A 506 13.02 15.21 -15.77
CA ARG A 506 12.69 15.10 -17.20
C ARG A 506 13.59 14.08 -17.87
N ASN A 507 13.06 13.39 -18.88
CA ASN A 507 13.85 12.50 -19.72
C ASN A 507 14.83 13.29 -20.62
N GLN A 508 15.67 12.60 -21.41
CA GLN A 508 16.61 13.21 -22.34
C GLN A 508 15.94 14.14 -23.39
N ARG A 509 14.64 13.96 -23.62
CA ARG A 509 13.84 14.79 -24.52
C ARG A 509 13.22 16.01 -23.81
N GLY A 510 13.49 16.22 -22.52
CA GLY A 510 13.06 17.38 -21.75
C GLY A 510 11.60 17.37 -21.30
N VAL A 511 10.93 16.20 -21.30
CA VAL A 511 9.54 16.00 -20.88
C VAL A 511 9.44 15.00 -19.73
N TYR A 512 8.32 15.01 -19.01
CA TYR A 512 8.00 14.02 -17.97
C TYR A 512 7.20 12.88 -18.61
N LEU A 513 7.86 11.77 -18.93
CA LEU A 513 7.17 10.55 -19.36
C LEU A 513 6.62 9.84 -18.11
N CYS A 514 5.33 9.95 -17.88
CA CYS A 514 4.67 9.37 -16.73
C CYS A 514 4.30 7.91 -16.99
N GLU A 515 4.35 7.08 -15.94
CA GLU A 515 3.88 5.69 -16.00
C GLU A 515 2.47 5.62 -15.42
N VAL A 516 1.53 5.02 -16.16
CA VAL A 516 0.13 4.84 -15.75
C VAL A 516 -0.10 3.39 -15.36
N GLY A 517 -0.50 3.14 -14.11
CA GLY A 517 -1.01 1.85 -13.65
C GLY A 517 -2.41 1.60 -14.22
N THR A 518 -2.46 1.18 -15.48
CA THR A 518 -3.71 0.99 -16.22
C THR A 518 -4.63 -0.01 -15.54
N ASP A 519 -4.07 -1.09 -14.98
CA ASP A 519 -4.85 -2.09 -14.26
C ASP A 519 -5.54 -1.50 -13.04
N THR A 520 -4.79 -0.79 -12.18
CA THR A 520 -5.33 -0.11 -10.99
C THR A 520 -6.36 0.95 -11.35
N ALA A 521 -6.12 1.72 -12.42
CA ALA A 521 -7.09 2.71 -12.89
C ALA A 521 -8.38 2.04 -13.38
N LYS A 522 -8.28 0.93 -14.14
CA LYS A 522 -9.43 0.17 -14.62
C LYS A 522 -10.23 -0.45 -13.48
N GLU A 523 -9.59 -1.05 -12.48
CA GLU A 523 -10.27 -1.56 -11.29
C GLU A 523 -11.13 -0.47 -10.61
N ILE A 524 -10.53 0.69 -10.37
CA ILE A 524 -11.22 1.83 -9.75
C ILE A 524 -12.42 2.29 -10.61
N LEU A 525 -12.19 2.46 -11.90
CA LEU A 525 -13.21 2.96 -12.81
C LEU A 525 -14.34 1.94 -13.04
N TYR A 526 -14.03 0.65 -13.14
CA TYR A 526 -15.05 -0.41 -13.23
C TYR A 526 -15.91 -0.49 -11.97
N ALA A 527 -15.31 -0.38 -10.78
CA ALA A 527 -16.06 -0.32 -9.53
C ALA A 527 -17.04 0.88 -9.51
N ARG A 528 -16.60 2.06 -9.97
CA ARG A 528 -17.43 3.25 -10.09
C ARG A 528 -18.52 3.10 -11.16
N MET A 529 -18.22 2.46 -12.28
CA MET A 529 -19.18 2.17 -13.35
C MET A 529 -20.24 1.16 -12.92
N LYS A 530 -19.88 0.19 -12.08
CA LYS A 530 -20.76 -0.85 -11.57
C LYS A 530 -21.70 -0.35 -10.46
N ALA A 531 -21.30 0.66 -9.70
CA ALA A 531 -22.12 1.21 -8.61
C ALA A 531 -23.49 1.67 -9.13
N ASP A 532 -24.53 1.57 -8.30
CA ASP A 532 -25.90 1.97 -8.66
C ASP A 532 -25.96 3.43 -9.13
N PRO A 533 -26.81 3.76 -10.10
CA PRO A 533 -26.97 5.13 -10.55
C PRO A 533 -27.52 6.00 -9.42
N SER A 534 -26.80 7.07 -9.11
CA SER A 534 -27.23 8.05 -8.12
C SER A 534 -28.19 9.07 -8.74
N PRO A 535 -29.14 9.65 -7.97
CA PRO A 535 -30.01 10.72 -8.47
C PRO A 535 -29.22 11.83 -9.16
N ALA A 536 -29.72 12.31 -10.31
CA ALA A 536 -29.01 13.29 -11.15
C ALA A 536 -28.80 14.66 -10.48
N ASP A 537 -29.69 15.04 -9.60
CA ASP A 537 -29.71 16.30 -8.86
C ASP A 537 -28.91 16.26 -7.56
N GLU A 538 -28.54 15.07 -7.07
CA GLU A 538 -27.73 14.91 -5.87
C GLU A 538 -26.23 14.78 -6.21
N ALA A 539 -25.39 15.49 -5.45
CA ALA A 539 -23.94 15.33 -5.51
C ALA A 539 -23.56 14.01 -4.85
N THR A 540 -22.92 13.13 -5.61
CA THR A 540 -22.53 11.81 -5.12
C THR A 540 -21.06 11.56 -5.39
N SER A 541 -20.29 11.30 -4.32
CA SER A 541 -18.87 10.98 -4.45
C SER A 541 -18.66 9.76 -5.34
N TYR A 542 -17.67 9.85 -6.21
CA TYR A 542 -17.25 8.80 -7.14
C TYR A 542 -18.25 8.40 -8.23
N ALA A 543 -19.42 9.04 -8.30
CA ALA A 543 -20.38 8.78 -9.36
C ALA A 543 -19.83 9.15 -10.75
N ILE A 544 -20.26 8.41 -11.76
CA ILE A 544 -19.95 8.69 -13.17
C ILE A 544 -21.23 9.05 -13.89
N ARG A 545 -21.21 10.15 -14.65
CA ARG A 545 -22.34 10.71 -15.38
C ARG A 545 -22.02 10.85 -16.85
N PHE A 546 -23.00 10.58 -17.68
CA PHE A 546 -22.88 10.72 -19.13
C PHE A 546 -23.93 11.71 -19.66
N PRO A 547 -23.62 12.51 -20.71
CA PRO A 547 -24.57 13.44 -21.26
C PRO A 547 -25.67 12.72 -22.06
N ASP A 548 -26.89 13.28 -22.04
CA ASP A 548 -27.97 12.91 -22.97
C ASP A 548 -27.73 13.56 -24.33
N ASP A 549 -26.62 13.19 -24.96
CA ASP A 549 -26.19 13.64 -26.29
C ASP A 549 -25.56 12.45 -27.05
N PRO A 550 -26.26 11.90 -28.05
CA PRO A 550 -25.77 10.75 -28.80
C PRO A 550 -24.48 10.99 -29.59
N GLU A 551 -24.10 12.24 -29.87
CA GLU A 551 -22.83 12.56 -30.54
C GLU A 551 -21.64 12.38 -29.58
N ILE A 552 -21.86 12.60 -28.27
CA ILE A 552 -20.84 12.47 -27.24
C ILE A 552 -20.86 11.08 -26.61
N PHE A 553 -22.06 10.58 -26.23
CA PHE A 553 -22.21 9.29 -25.59
C PHE A 553 -23.37 8.50 -26.16
N SER A 554 -23.08 7.37 -26.72
CA SER A 554 -24.03 6.42 -27.29
C SER A 554 -23.74 4.99 -26.79
N GLN A 555 -24.55 4.02 -27.23
CA GLN A 555 -24.29 2.60 -26.96
C GLN A 555 -22.89 2.17 -27.39
N THR A 556 -22.34 2.78 -28.44
CA THR A 556 -20.97 2.47 -28.93
C THR A 556 -19.92 2.84 -27.88
N GLU A 557 -20.02 4.02 -27.30
CA GLU A 557 -19.08 4.47 -26.24
C GLU A 557 -19.29 3.66 -24.97
N ALA A 558 -20.53 3.36 -24.60
CA ALA A 558 -20.83 2.50 -23.46
C ALA A 558 -20.19 1.09 -23.62
N GLN A 559 -20.30 0.50 -24.82
CA GLN A 559 -19.65 -0.79 -25.11
C GLN A 559 -18.11 -0.73 -25.05
N GLN A 560 -17.51 0.37 -25.50
CA GLN A 560 -16.05 0.54 -25.41
C GLN A 560 -15.59 0.71 -23.96
N LEU A 561 -16.35 1.42 -23.13
CA LEU A 561 -16.04 1.60 -21.71
C LEU A 561 -16.05 0.29 -20.92
N VAL A 562 -16.88 -0.68 -21.30
CA VAL A 562 -16.97 -2.01 -20.67
C VAL A 562 -16.37 -3.12 -21.55
N ALA A 563 -15.50 -2.77 -22.48
CA ALA A 563 -14.96 -3.72 -23.45
C ALA A 563 -14.00 -4.75 -22.85
N GLU A 564 -13.38 -4.44 -21.74
CA GLU A 564 -12.37 -5.30 -21.12
C GLU A 564 -12.92 -6.11 -19.97
N GLU A 565 -12.31 -7.26 -19.74
CA GLU A 565 -12.61 -8.15 -18.63
C GLU A 565 -11.30 -8.54 -17.94
N LEU A 566 -11.32 -8.59 -16.61
CA LEU A 566 -10.17 -9.08 -15.84
C LEU A 566 -10.11 -10.60 -15.99
N VAL A 567 -8.98 -11.12 -16.46
CA VAL A 567 -8.78 -12.56 -16.70
C VAL A 567 -7.48 -13.04 -16.06
N GLU A 568 -7.49 -14.30 -15.65
CA GLU A 568 -6.28 -15.01 -15.23
C GLU A 568 -5.55 -15.59 -16.45
N LYS A 569 -4.27 -15.29 -16.57
CA LYS A 569 -3.41 -15.86 -17.59
C LYS A 569 -2.20 -16.52 -16.96
N TRP A 570 -1.97 -17.77 -17.34
CA TRP A 570 -0.80 -18.53 -16.93
C TRP A 570 0.33 -18.32 -17.95
N GLU A 571 1.39 -17.65 -17.52
CA GLU A 571 2.60 -17.45 -18.32
C GLU A 571 3.82 -18.01 -17.59
N LYS A 572 4.52 -18.95 -18.23
CA LYS A 572 5.75 -19.58 -17.67
C LYS A 572 5.57 -20.12 -16.25
N GLY A 573 4.40 -20.74 -15.96
CA GLY A 573 4.09 -21.33 -14.66
C GLY A 573 3.73 -20.33 -13.55
N LYS A 574 3.51 -19.05 -13.90
CA LYS A 574 3.03 -18.01 -12.98
C LYS A 574 1.67 -17.50 -13.43
N MET A 575 0.73 -17.39 -12.52
CA MET A 575 -0.54 -16.73 -12.77
C MET A 575 -0.33 -15.21 -12.81
N ARG A 576 -0.95 -14.56 -13.78
CA ARG A 576 -1.04 -13.11 -13.90
C ARG A 576 -2.48 -12.69 -14.12
N LEU A 577 -2.89 -11.63 -13.45
CA LEU A 577 -4.13 -10.93 -13.77
C LEU A 577 -3.85 -9.92 -14.89
N LEU A 578 -4.72 -9.84 -15.87
CA LEU A 578 -4.65 -8.84 -16.92
C LEU A 578 -6.05 -8.48 -17.43
N TRP A 579 -6.19 -7.25 -17.89
CA TRP A 579 -7.39 -6.80 -18.58
C TRP A 579 -7.30 -7.18 -20.06
N ASP A 580 -8.29 -7.93 -20.57
CA ASP A 580 -8.35 -8.41 -21.96
C ASP A 580 -9.58 -7.84 -22.65
N ASN A 581 -9.36 -7.07 -23.71
CA ASN A 581 -10.43 -6.51 -24.54
C ASN A 581 -11.01 -7.53 -25.54
N LYS A 582 -10.45 -8.73 -25.64
CA LYS A 582 -10.88 -9.77 -26.60
C LYS A 582 -11.01 -9.23 -28.05
N LYS A 583 -10.11 -8.33 -28.41
CA LYS A 583 -10.08 -7.63 -29.73
C LYS A 583 -11.28 -6.71 -29.97
N ARG A 584 -12.01 -6.32 -28.93
CA ARG A 584 -13.04 -5.26 -29.01
C ARG A 584 -12.36 -3.88 -28.95
N ARG A 585 -13.03 -2.88 -29.48
CA ARG A 585 -12.60 -1.49 -29.34
C ARG A 585 -12.76 -1.06 -27.88
N ASN A 586 -11.77 -0.33 -27.34
CA ASN A 586 -11.71 0.11 -25.96
C ASN A 586 -11.15 1.54 -25.79
N GLU A 587 -11.04 2.29 -26.91
CA GLU A 587 -10.39 3.63 -26.90
C GLU A 587 -11.09 4.58 -25.92
N ALA A 588 -12.42 4.51 -25.75
CA ALA A 588 -13.15 5.32 -24.79
C ALA A 588 -12.70 5.01 -23.33
N LEU A 589 -12.45 3.72 -23.02
CA LEU A 589 -11.93 3.30 -21.71
C LEU A 589 -10.50 3.80 -21.50
N ASP A 590 -9.63 3.64 -22.48
CA ASP A 590 -8.24 4.09 -22.36
C ASP A 590 -8.16 5.61 -22.19
N CYS A 591 -8.97 6.38 -22.94
CA CYS A 591 -9.09 7.82 -22.75
C CYS A 591 -9.63 8.21 -21.36
N LEU A 592 -10.58 7.47 -20.81
CA LEU A 592 -11.06 7.68 -19.42
C LEU A 592 -9.94 7.41 -18.41
N VAL A 593 -9.20 6.30 -18.58
CA VAL A 593 -8.03 5.97 -17.75
C VAL A 593 -7.00 7.11 -17.76
N TYR A 594 -6.69 7.66 -18.94
CA TYR A 594 -5.74 8.76 -19.06
C TYR A 594 -6.29 10.09 -18.49
N ALA A 595 -7.57 10.39 -18.68
CA ALA A 595 -8.20 11.56 -18.06
C ALA A 595 -8.23 11.45 -16.53
N TYR A 596 -8.48 10.26 -15.99
CA TYR A 596 -8.40 9.99 -14.57
C TYR A 596 -6.96 10.09 -14.04
N ALA A 597 -5.99 9.57 -14.77
CA ALA A 597 -4.56 9.73 -14.46
C ALA A 597 -4.16 11.22 -14.41
N ALA A 598 -4.69 12.06 -15.32
CA ALA A 598 -4.48 13.50 -15.32
C ALA A 598 -5.07 14.19 -14.07
N LEU A 599 -6.21 13.74 -13.58
CA LEU A 599 -6.75 14.18 -12.28
C LEU A 599 -5.81 13.76 -11.14
N ARG A 600 -5.47 12.47 -11.07
CA ARG A 600 -4.69 11.91 -9.95
C ARG A 600 -3.30 12.53 -9.82
N VAL A 601 -2.62 12.80 -10.92
CA VAL A 601 -1.34 13.51 -10.87
C VAL A 601 -1.51 14.95 -10.41
N SER A 602 -2.65 15.59 -10.71
CA SER A 602 -2.96 16.95 -10.23
C SER A 602 -3.14 16.98 -8.72
N VAL A 603 -3.84 16.00 -8.16
CA VAL A 603 -4.00 15.83 -6.71
C VAL A 603 -2.66 15.53 -6.03
N GLN A 604 -1.91 14.55 -6.54
CA GLN A 604 -0.66 14.09 -5.92
C GLN A 604 0.47 15.14 -5.99
N ARG A 605 0.64 15.77 -7.14
CA ARG A 605 1.81 16.63 -7.42
C ARG A 605 1.56 18.09 -7.09
N TRP A 606 0.34 18.57 -7.26
CA TRP A 606 -0.04 19.99 -7.08
C TRP A 606 -1.07 20.20 -6.00
N GLN A 607 -1.38 19.16 -5.19
CA GLN A 607 -2.31 19.23 -4.06
C GLN A 607 -3.67 19.81 -4.46
N LEU A 608 -4.14 19.44 -5.66
CA LEU A 608 -5.45 19.86 -6.16
C LEU A 608 -6.54 19.37 -5.19
N ASP A 609 -7.34 20.30 -4.70
CA ASP A 609 -8.53 20.03 -3.88
C ASP A 609 -9.77 20.55 -4.63
N LEU A 610 -10.62 19.62 -5.07
CA LEU A 610 -11.83 19.94 -5.83
C LEU A 610 -12.87 20.68 -4.97
N ALA A 611 -12.91 20.43 -3.66
CA ALA A 611 -13.85 21.13 -2.76
C ALA A 611 -13.42 22.60 -2.55
N VAL A 612 -12.11 22.86 -2.47
CA VAL A 612 -11.59 24.23 -2.39
C VAL A 612 -11.88 24.98 -3.70
N LEU A 613 -11.70 24.32 -4.85
CA LEU A 613 -12.02 24.95 -6.15
C LEU A 613 -13.52 25.27 -6.28
N ALA A 614 -14.38 24.39 -5.80
CA ALA A 614 -15.84 24.63 -5.80
C ALA A 614 -16.21 25.88 -4.99
N LYS A 615 -15.69 25.98 -3.76
CA LYS A 615 -15.90 27.16 -2.90
C LYS A 615 -15.38 28.46 -3.53
N SER A 616 -14.17 28.42 -4.10
CA SER A 616 -13.60 29.60 -4.78
C SER A 616 -14.46 30.06 -5.95
N ARG A 617 -15.04 29.12 -6.69
CA ARG A 617 -15.91 29.42 -7.84
C ARG A 617 -17.26 30.01 -7.39
N GLU A 618 -17.85 29.49 -6.32
CA GLU A 618 -19.07 30.04 -5.71
C GLU A 618 -18.85 31.48 -5.21
N GLU A 619 -17.71 31.75 -4.59
CA GLU A 619 -17.34 33.10 -4.14
C GLU A 619 -17.13 34.07 -5.31
N GLU A 620 -16.55 33.63 -6.42
CA GLU A 620 -16.37 34.47 -7.62
C GLU A 620 -17.71 34.81 -8.27
N THR A 621 -18.66 33.86 -8.34
CA THR A 621 -19.97 34.07 -8.92
C THR A 621 -20.89 34.93 -8.04
N THR A 622 -20.65 34.97 -6.73
CA THR A 622 -21.45 35.79 -5.77
C THR A 622 -20.86 37.20 -5.56
N ARG A 623 -19.65 37.48 -6.05
CA ARG A 623 -19.06 38.83 -5.98
C ARG A 623 -19.86 39.81 -6.86
N PRO A 624 -20.38 40.93 -6.26
CA PRO A 624 -21.10 41.93 -7.05
C PRO A 624 -20.19 42.51 -8.15
N THR A 625 -20.72 42.60 -9.34
CA THR A 625 -19.99 43.20 -10.47
C THR A 625 -19.73 44.69 -10.20
N LEU A 626 -18.67 45.24 -10.83
CA LEU A 626 -18.37 46.67 -10.75
C LEU A 626 -19.57 47.56 -11.09
N LYS A 627 -20.47 47.10 -11.98
CA LYS A 627 -21.70 47.76 -12.33
C LYS A 627 -22.73 47.78 -11.17
N GLU A 628 -22.87 46.68 -10.45
CA GLU A 628 -23.75 46.57 -9.28
C GLU A 628 -23.20 47.35 -8.08
N LEU A 629 -21.88 47.34 -7.89
CA LEU A 629 -21.19 48.19 -6.91
C LEU A 629 -21.35 49.67 -7.25
N ALA A 630 -21.20 50.06 -8.49
CA ALA A 630 -21.42 51.44 -8.95
C ALA A 630 -22.88 51.86 -8.81
N ALA A 631 -23.84 50.98 -9.08
CA ALA A 631 -25.28 51.24 -8.85
C ALA A 631 -25.61 51.38 -7.34
N LYS A 632 -24.95 50.62 -6.46
CA LYS A 632 -25.12 50.77 -4.99
C LYS A 632 -24.44 52.01 -4.42
N LEU A 633 -23.48 52.59 -5.09
CA LEU A 633 -22.80 53.83 -4.67
C LEU A 633 -23.46 55.08 -5.27
N SER A 634 -24.31 54.94 -6.29
CA SER A 634 -25.02 56.03 -6.94
C SER A 634 -26.51 56.18 -6.52
N GLY A 635 -27.00 55.40 -5.63
CA GLY A 635 -28.30 55.53 -4.96
C GLY A 635 -28.17 55.80 -3.46
#